data_6d5e2d41e729291bac60719571907be8
#
_entry.id   6d5e2d41e729291bac60719571907be8
#
_cell.length_a   1.000
_cell.length_b   1.000
_cell.length_c   1.000
_cell.angle_alpha   90.00
_cell.angle_beta   90.00
_cell.angle_gamma   90.00
#
_symmetry.space_group_name_H-M   'P 1'
#
loop_
_entity.id
_entity.type
_entity.pdbx_description
1 polymer ?
#
loop_
_entity_poly.entity_id
_entity_poly.type
_entity_poly.pdbx_seq_one_letter_code
_entity_poly.pdbx_strand_id
1 'polypeptide(L)'
;MLPGYNPLLLTPPFAMIAFDRLPAKNDPRLPVLLLQATFVTCGITFWGFNRSPAQVGLILLICVTLDCLLHYLLRRKNLLVPISGLITGLGLSVLTNFSHGLWLAAIPPFFATASKYVFTVNGRHIYNPGLFGVIAALVLSDGMITPAPAYQWGGAGITAFFIATAALMLFALNIRRSVLISCFLLFYALQLSLRAWLLRHHIPPQTLFMGAFSSPAFYLFTFFMITDPPTSAESRKGQVFMAFFIVFVDLLLHKFQSFSTLFYSAFAYMTLRGLWLLWQNRSQYRNPLPALKQFAKALLLTGLIGGTGWGAYRLTHAFSADEVTFHFSEIPASQSGIGGTKGDIWERTDPRMQHVAKWLLSVGDAAAVADADNDGLPDVFLTQPLKSEQDRAQLFLNKGNFRFERFPLPQLDDHRKHPETHGLIASATWFDMDNDGDQDLLLGMGFGKGRLLRNNLKETGTLGFTEVGNGNAVDDYQISVATNVLDYDNDGRLDIIIGNVMQRYLPGYDRTVPYNIFKLPQPEYQGDRRMFNVMHHSWHDANNADENLLLRNLGGGRFAQIPNSENGFSGKRWTMAVATGDLNDDGFADLYIANDFGPDELYINEQGKRFLPVKGSFAGSVGRDTYKGMNATFGDLDDNGRPDIHVSNVHEKLQAEGSLLWMNYSKSGQTDAAMFKDEAARRNALNERRFGWGAAFGDLDRDGRLDIVQANGMADDAYDKKEAVCPDYWYWNAQIALTNPDVHGYADRWADVRGRCVFGFEANRVYLNKGSYFVDVAEQAGWNKKGTSRGMVLADFDNDGDLDSLVTHMTAAPSLYRNDSRPAGWVGVELVGNGQTCNRDALGSKVVLAAGDSPTGAAQHREVYANNGLAAQSDRRILFGLGGKGSGEVSLSVRWCGRGDTETFKLKPGQYHRIEQK
;
A
#
# COMPACT_ATOMS: atom_id res chain seq x y z
N MET A 1 -52.87 -63.42 -35.46
CA MET A 1 -51.66 -64.05 -34.96
C MET A 1 -50.52 -63.27 -35.45
N LEU A 2 -49.86 -62.54 -34.59
CA LEU A 2 -48.45 -62.11 -34.51
C LEU A 2 -48.31 -61.07 -33.36
N PRO A 3 -47.27 -61.19 -32.54
CA PRO A 3 -47.28 -60.65 -31.20
C PRO A 3 -46.72 -59.22 -31.08
N GLY A 4 -47.07 -58.58 -29.97
CA GLY A 4 -46.84 -57.24 -29.53
C GLY A 4 -45.45 -56.65 -29.66
N TYR A 5 -45.44 -55.42 -30.03
CA TYR A 5 -44.32 -54.47 -29.84
C TYR A 5 -44.56 -53.68 -28.59
N ASN A 6 -43.67 -53.89 -27.60
CA ASN A 6 -43.58 -53.06 -26.40
C ASN A 6 -42.79 -51.85 -26.75
N PRO A 7 -43.26 -50.57 -26.62
CA PRO A 7 -42.42 -49.41 -26.72
C PRO A 7 -41.64 -49.26 -25.43
N LEU A 8 -40.33 -49.43 -25.51
CA LEU A 8 -39.40 -49.02 -24.48
C LEU A 8 -39.57 -47.50 -24.24
N LEU A 9 -40.22 -47.18 -23.14
CA LEU A 9 -40.21 -45.84 -22.56
C LEU A 9 -38.75 -45.48 -22.17
N LEU A 10 -38.09 -44.74 -23.03
CA LEU A 10 -36.88 -44.00 -22.65
C LEU A 10 -37.28 -42.94 -21.62
N THR A 11 -37.12 -43.25 -20.35
CA THR A 11 -37.14 -42.23 -19.30
C THR A 11 -35.97 -41.28 -19.51
N PRO A 12 -36.20 -39.98 -19.58
CA PRO A 12 -35.07 -39.03 -19.70
C PRO A 12 -34.24 -39.05 -18.41
N PRO A 13 -32.90 -39.04 -18.49
CA PRO A 13 -31.99 -39.14 -17.34
C PRO A 13 -31.88 -37.88 -16.50
N PHE A 14 -32.70 -36.87 -16.71
CA PHE A 14 -32.74 -35.67 -15.88
C PHE A 14 -33.99 -35.75 -14.98
N ALA A 15 -33.84 -36.31 -13.77
CA ALA A 15 -34.78 -36.07 -12.70
C ALA A 15 -34.84 -34.52 -12.50
N MET A 16 -36.01 -33.91 -12.71
CA MET A 16 -36.20 -32.47 -12.45
C MET A 16 -35.77 -32.20 -11.02
N ILE A 17 -34.68 -31.44 -10.84
CA ILE A 17 -34.20 -31.03 -9.54
C ILE A 17 -35.26 -30.12 -8.94
N ALA A 18 -35.98 -30.62 -7.91
CA ALA A 18 -36.99 -29.83 -7.23
C ALA A 18 -36.34 -28.75 -6.35
N PHE A 19 -36.79 -27.52 -6.47
CA PHE A 19 -36.42 -26.45 -5.56
C PHE A 19 -37.21 -26.57 -4.24
N ASP A 20 -36.60 -26.19 -3.11
CA ASP A 20 -37.30 -25.93 -1.87
C ASP A 20 -38.33 -24.79 -2.09
N ARG A 21 -39.35 -24.72 -1.20
CA ARG A 21 -40.41 -23.70 -1.34
C ARG A 21 -39.80 -22.28 -1.48
N LEU A 22 -40.32 -21.54 -2.44
CA LEU A 22 -40.01 -20.11 -2.55
C LEU A 22 -40.32 -19.40 -1.22
N PRO A 23 -39.54 -18.39 -0.82
CA PRO A 23 -39.80 -17.66 0.41
C PRO A 23 -41.21 -17.02 0.36
N ALA A 24 -41.88 -17.02 1.49
CA ALA A 24 -43.17 -16.31 1.61
C ALA A 24 -42.95 -14.80 1.38
N LYS A 25 -43.93 -14.10 0.83
CA LYS A 25 -43.84 -12.63 0.65
C LYS A 25 -43.50 -11.88 1.93
N ASN A 26 -43.84 -12.46 3.09
CA ASN A 26 -43.59 -11.88 4.41
C ASN A 26 -42.33 -12.49 5.09
N ASP A 27 -41.42 -13.12 4.34
CA ASP A 27 -40.17 -13.64 4.90
C ASP A 27 -39.29 -12.50 5.45
N PRO A 28 -39.01 -12.46 6.76
CA PRO A 28 -38.27 -11.36 7.37
C PRO A 28 -36.82 -11.21 6.85
N ARG A 29 -36.30 -12.20 6.11
CA ARG A 29 -34.98 -12.17 5.50
C ARG A 29 -34.93 -11.30 4.21
N LEU A 30 -36.08 -11.14 3.52
CA LEU A 30 -36.11 -10.37 2.27
C LEU A 30 -35.78 -8.89 2.46
N PRO A 31 -36.35 -8.16 3.45
CA PRO A 31 -35.94 -6.77 3.72
C PRO A 31 -34.45 -6.64 4.11
N VAL A 32 -33.92 -7.61 4.88
CA VAL A 32 -32.49 -7.65 5.25
C VAL A 32 -31.61 -7.79 4.01
N LEU A 33 -31.97 -8.73 3.12
CA LEU A 33 -31.26 -8.95 1.87
C LEU A 33 -31.26 -7.68 1.00
N LEU A 34 -32.43 -7.06 0.83
CA LEU A 34 -32.59 -5.84 0.04
C LEU A 34 -31.77 -4.70 0.60
N LEU A 35 -31.81 -4.50 1.92
CA LEU A 35 -31.02 -3.45 2.59
C LEU A 35 -29.52 -3.64 2.38
N GLN A 36 -29.00 -4.84 2.63
CA GLN A 36 -27.59 -5.11 2.46
C GLN A 36 -27.15 -5.02 1.00
N ALA A 37 -27.98 -5.49 0.06
CA ALA A 37 -27.71 -5.38 -1.37
C ALA A 37 -27.65 -3.91 -1.81
N THR A 38 -28.63 -3.11 -1.38
CA THR A 38 -28.63 -1.65 -1.64
C THR A 38 -27.41 -0.99 -1.06
N PHE A 39 -27.03 -1.32 0.18
CA PHE A 39 -25.87 -0.74 0.83
C PHE A 39 -24.56 -1.08 0.11
N VAL A 40 -24.33 -2.36 -0.24
CA VAL A 40 -23.12 -2.76 -0.97
C VAL A 40 -23.08 -2.12 -2.36
N THR A 41 -24.21 -2.08 -3.06
CA THR A 41 -24.29 -1.45 -4.39
C THR A 41 -23.98 0.05 -4.31
N CYS A 42 -24.65 0.80 -3.42
CA CYS A 42 -24.38 2.22 -3.22
C CYS A 42 -22.94 2.46 -2.72
N GLY A 43 -22.44 1.59 -1.85
CA GLY A 43 -21.05 1.63 -1.35
C GLY A 43 -20.03 1.58 -2.47
N ILE A 44 -20.19 0.63 -3.39
CA ILE A 44 -19.26 0.46 -4.53
C ILE A 44 -19.40 1.60 -5.54
N THR A 45 -20.62 2.05 -5.83
CA THR A 45 -20.86 3.01 -6.92
C THR A 45 -20.67 4.46 -6.51
N PHE A 46 -21.09 4.85 -5.29
CA PHE A 46 -21.15 6.25 -4.87
C PHE A 46 -20.21 6.59 -3.70
N TRP A 47 -19.92 5.65 -2.81
CA TRP A 47 -19.21 5.94 -1.55
C TRP A 47 -17.75 5.52 -1.53
N GLY A 48 -17.22 4.99 -2.63
CA GLY A 48 -15.82 4.62 -2.73
C GLY A 48 -15.44 3.39 -1.88
N PHE A 49 -16.37 2.47 -1.71
CA PHE A 49 -16.16 1.23 -0.96
C PHE A 49 -14.95 0.47 -1.53
N ASN A 50 -13.99 0.11 -0.68
CA ASN A 50 -12.79 -0.61 -1.11
C ASN A 50 -13.09 -2.09 -1.40
N ARG A 51 -13.93 -2.35 -2.39
CA ARG A 51 -14.28 -3.69 -2.91
C ARG A 51 -14.58 -3.62 -4.40
N SER A 52 -13.95 -4.51 -5.14
CA SER A 52 -14.29 -4.67 -6.56
C SER A 52 -15.59 -5.47 -6.71
N PRO A 53 -16.37 -5.22 -7.78
CA PRO A 53 -17.55 -6.04 -8.10
C PRO A 53 -17.19 -7.53 -8.26
N ALA A 54 -15.99 -7.85 -8.76
CA ALA A 54 -15.50 -9.23 -8.90
C ALA A 54 -15.31 -9.91 -7.55
N GLN A 55 -14.75 -9.22 -6.55
CA GLN A 55 -14.62 -9.76 -5.19
C GLN A 55 -15.97 -10.04 -4.55
N VAL A 56 -16.91 -9.09 -4.64
CA VAL A 56 -18.29 -9.29 -4.13
C VAL A 56 -18.98 -10.43 -4.85
N GLY A 57 -18.87 -10.47 -6.18
CA GLY A 57 -19.42 -11.56 -7.00
C GLY A 57 -18.90 -12.93 -6.59
N LEU A 58 -17.59 -13.06 -6.35
CA LEU A 58 -16.96 -14.30 -5.89
C LEU A 58 -17.43 -14.71 -4.49
N ILE A 59 -17.50 -13.79 -3.55
CA ILE A 59 -18.01 -14.03 -2.18
C ILE A 59 -19.46 -14.56 -2.24
N LEU A 60 -20.31 -13.89 -3.02
CA LEU A 60 -21.70 -14.33 -3.20
C LEU A 60 -21.79 -15.69 -3.89
N LEU A 61 -21.01 -15.90 -4.95
CA LEU A 61 -20.98 -17.16 -5.69
C LEU A 61 -20.62 -18.33 -4.75
N ILE A 62 -19.56 -18.18 -3.94
CA ILE A 62 -19.14 -19.23 -3.00
C ILE A 62 -20.22 -19.46 -1.92
N CYS A 63 -20.76 -18.41 -1.32
CA CYS A 63 -21.83 -18.56 -0.33
C CYS A 63 -23.05 -19.29 -0.90
N VAL A 64 -23.49 -18.92 -2.10
CA VAL A 64 -24.67 -19.49 -2.76
C VAL A 64 -24.43 -20.93 -3.19
N THR A 65 -23.38 -21.17 -3.95
CA THR A 65 -23.09 -22.52 -4.51
C THR A 65 -22.81 -23.53 -3.40
N LEU A 66 -21.99 -23.14 -2.40
CA LEU A 66 -21.67 -24.03 -1.29
C LEU A 66 -22.88 -24.26 -0.38
N ASP A 67 -23.74 -23.27 -0.11
CA ASP A 67 -24.96 -23.42 0.67
C ASP A 67 -25.95 -24.39 -0.04
N CYS A 68 -26.15 -24.22 -1.34
CA CYS A 68 -26.98 -25.12 -2.15
C CYS A 68 -26.42 -26.55 -2.17
N LEU A 69 -25.11 -26.69 -2.42
CA LEU A 69 -24.46 -28.00 -2.52
C LEU A 69 -24.51 -28.78 -1.18
N LEU A 70 -24.12 -28.13 -0.08
CA LEU A 70 -24.12 -28.75 1.24
C LEU A 70 -25.55 -29.04 1.72
N HIS A 71 -26.53 -28.18 1.40
CA HIS A 71 -27.93 -28.46 1.69
C HIS A 71 -28.42 -29.72 0.97
N TYR A 72 -28.14 -29.80 -0.33
CA TYR A 72 -28.51 -30.95 -1.16
C TYR A 72 -27.89 -32.27 -0.66
N LEU A 73 -26.59 -32.24 -0.35
CA LEU A 73 -25.86 -33.46 0.04
C LEU A 73 -26.08 -33.91 1.48
N LEU A 74 -26.33 -32.96 2.41
CA LEU A 74 -26.37 -33.24 3.85
C LEU A 74 -27.77 -33.20 4.48
N ARG A 75 -28.70 -32.40 3.94
CA ARG A 75 -30.02 -32.23 4.55
C ARG A 75 -31.18 -32.80 3.74
N ARG A 76 -31.37 -32.29 2.54
CA ARG A 76 -32.46 -32.67 1.64
C ARG A 76 -31.97 -32.80 0.21
N LYS A 77 -32.55 -33.69 -0.59
CA LYS A 77 -32.22 -33.82 -2.02
C LYS A 77 -32.95 -32.77 -2.90
N ASN A 78 -33.16 -31.58 -2.39
CA ASN A 78 -33.76 -30.46 -3.09
C ASN A 78 -32.80 -29.26 -3.08
N LEU A 79 -32.85 -28.42 -4.11
CA LEU A 79 -32.06 -27.19 -4.14
C LEU A 79 -32.68 -26.14 -3.20
N LEU A 80 -31.82 -25.51 -2.39
CA LEU A 80 -32.21 -24.42 -1.49
C LEU A 80 -32.35 -23.10 -2.27
N VAL A 81 -33.34 -22.27 -1.93
CA VAL A 81 -33.35 -20.86 -2.30
C VAL A 81 -32.36 -20.12 -1.36
N PRO A 82 -31.23 -19.62 -1.84
CA PRO A 82 -30.04 -19.32 -0.98
C PRO A 82 -30.08 -17.94 -0.34
N ILE A 83 -31.24 -17.45 0.13
CA ILE A 83 -31.38 -16.10 0.77
C ILE A 83 -30.39 -15.94 1.91
N SER A 84 -30.24 -16.95 2.76
CA SER A 84 -29.31 -16.91 3.89
C SER A 84 -27.84 -16.86 3.42
N GLY A 85 -27.52 -17.52 2.32
CA GLY A 85 -26.18 -17.45 1.68
C GLY A 85 -25.90 -16.06 1.14
N LEU A 86 -26.86 -15.44 0.46
CA LEU A 86 -26.75 -14.07 -0.05
C LEU A 86 -26.55 -13.05 1.07
N ILE A 87 -27.36 -13.10 2.14
CA ILE A 87 -27.21 -12.22 3.32
C ILE A 87 -25.81 -12.39 3.96
N THR A 88 -25.36 -13.64 4.12
CA THR A 88 -24.04 -13.92 4.67
C THR A 88 -22.92 -13.35 3.79
N GLY A 89 -23.02 -13.54 2.47
CA GLY A 89 -22.02 -13.05 1.51
C GLY A 89 -21.95 -11.52 1.46
N LEU A 90 -23.09 -10.83 1.42
CA LEU A 90 -23.15 -9.38 1.47
C LEU A 90 -22.56 -8.84 2.78
N GLY A 91 -22.90 -9.45 3.93
CA GLY A 91 -22.32 -9.08 5.22
C GLY A 91 -20.79 -9.26 5.26
N LEU A 92 -20.27 -10.36 4.72
CA LEU A 92 -18.83 -10.63 4.67
C LEU A 92 -18.10 -9.64 3.75
N SER A 93 -18.69 -9.27 2.62
CA SER A 93 -18.14 -8.26 1.70
C SER A 93 -17.90 -6.92 2.38
N VAL A 94 -18.64 -6.66 3.44
CA VAL A 94 -18.60 -5.43 4.22
C VAL A 94 -17.65 -5.53 5.42
N LEU A 95 -17.62 -6.67 6.11
CA LEU A 95 -16.96 -6.83 7.42
C LEU A 95 -15.47 -7.15 7.34
N THR A 96 -14.98 -7.59 6.18
CA THR A 96 -13.58 -7.99 6.02
C THR A 96 -12.81 -7.06 5.11
N ASN A 97 -11.52 -6.88 5.36
CA ASN A 97 -10.58 -6.14 4.51
C ASN A 97 -9.41 -7.03 4.09
N PHE A 98 -9.01 -6.93 2.83
CA PHE A 98 -7.90 -7.68 2.23
C PHE A 98 -7.50 -7.00 0.91
N SER A 99 -6.32 -7.31 0.39
CA SER A 99 -5.79 -6.82 -0.89
C SER A 99 -6.72 -7.12 -2.08
N HIS A 100 -6.41 -6.59 -3.26
CA HIS A 100 -7.24 -6.78 -4.47
C HIS A 100 -7.28 -8.22 -4.98
N GLY A 101 -6.43 -9.11 -4.46
CA GLY A 101 -6.39 -10.53 -4.85
C GLY A 101 -7.69 -11.28 -4.62
N LEU A 102 -8.15 -12.04 -5.63
CA LEU A 102 -9.42 -12.76 -5.56
C LEU A 102 -9.40 -13.96 -4.61
N TRP A 103 -8.25 -14.61 -4.41
CA TRP A 103 -8.17 -15.82 -3.59
C TRP A 103 -8.47 -15.56 -2.10
N LEU A 104 -8.08 -14.40 -1.57
CA LEU A 104 -8.40 -13.99 -0.19
C LEU A 104 -9.91 -13.82 0.00
N ALA A 105 -10.62 -13.35 -1.02
CA ALA A 105 -12.07 -13.21 -1.00
C ALA A 105 -12.81 -14.56 -0.82
N ALA A 106 -12.16 -15.69 -1.13
CA ALA A 106 -12.77 -17.03 -1.01
C ALA A 106 -12.77 -17.57 0.44
N ILE A 107 -11.86 -17.13 1.30
CA ILE A 107 -11.68 -17.71 2.65
C ILE A 107 -12.89 -17.44 3.57
N PRO A 108 -13.33 -16.19 3.81
CA PRO A 108 -14.43 -15.93 4.71
C PRO A 108 -15.75 -16.63 4.32
N PRO A 109 -16.22 -16.60 3.04
CA PRO A 109 -17.47 -17.22 2.64
C PRO A 109 -17.45 -18.75 2.71
N PHE A 110 -16.28 -19.37 2.44
CA PHE A 110 -16.12 -20.81 2.60
C PHE A 110 -16.36 -21.24 4.04
N PHE A 111 -15.65 -20.66 5.01
CA PHE A 111 -15.79 -21.02 6.41
C PHE A 111 -17.17 -20.63 6.99
N ALA A 112 -17.70 -19.48 6.61
CA ALA A 112 -19.05 -19.07 7.00
C ALA A 112 -20.08 -20.11 6.59
N THR A 113 -20.08 -20.54 5.34
CA THR A 113 -21.06 -21.48 4.81
C THR A 113 -20.83 -22.89 5.37
N ALA A 114 -19.59 -23.36 5.46
CA ALA A 114 -19.25 -24.66 6.04
C ALA A 114 -19.72 -24.78 7.50
N SER A 115 -19.58 -23.73 8.30
CA SER A 115 -19.98 -23.72 9.72
C SER A 115 -21.45 -24.03 9.95
N LYS A 116 -22.33 -23.64 9.02
CA LYS A 116 -23.80 -23.91 9.07
C LYS A 116 -24.15 -25.41 9.06
N TYR A 117 -23.24 -26.22 8.52
CA TYR A 117 -23.47 -27.66 8.33
C TYR A 117 -22.60 -28.50 9.25
N VAL A 118 -21.41 -28.04 9.61
CA VAL A 118 -20.49 -28.76 10.49
C VAL A 118 -20.89 -28.60 11.96
N PHE A 119 -21.07 -27.34 12.41
CA PHE A 119 -21.30 -27.03 13.82
C PHE A 119 -22.80 -26.89 14.11
N THR A 120 -23.50 -28.01 14.28
CA THR A 120 -24.95 -28.05 14.48
C THR A 120 -25.36 -28.82 15.73
N VAL A 121 -26.41 -28.32 16.42
CA VAL A 121 -27.12 -29.05 17.48
C VAL A 121 -28.60 -29.09 17.12
N ASN A 122 -29.21 -30.27 17.13
CA ASN A 122 -30.60 -30.48 16.73
C ASN A 122 -30.96 -29.87 15.36
N GLY A 123 -30.02 -29.93 14.39
CA GLY A 123 -30.21 -29.41 13.03
C GLY A 123 -30.09 -27.88 12.89
N ARG A 124 -29.79 -27.15 13.97
CA ARG A 124 -29.57 -25.70 13.97
C ARG A 124 -28.07 -25.41 14.14
N HIS A 125 -27.53 -24.42 13.43
CA HIS A 125 -26.14 -24.02 13.57
C HIS A 125 -25.88 -23.32 14.92
N ILE A 126 -24.69 -23.54 15.48
CA ILE A 126 -24.27 -22.99 16.79
C ILE A 126 -23.78 -21.55 16.64
N TYR A 127 -23.04 -21.28 15.57
CA TYR A 127 -22.45 -19.98 15.29
C TYR A 127 -23.24 -19.20 14.26
N ASN A 128 -23.28 -17.89 14.39
CA ASN A 128 -23.68 -17.04 13.26
C ASN A 128 -22.67 -17.25 12.12
N PRO A 129 -23.11 -17.57 10.88
CA PRO A 129 -22.21 -17.94 9.80
C PRO A 129 -21.24 -16.81 9.42
N GLY A 130 -21.72 -15.57 9.34
CA GLY A 130 -20.87 -14.42 9.05
C GLY A 130 -19.79 -14.22 10.11
N LEU A 131 -20.15 -14.30 11.39
CA LEU A 131 -19.21 -14.23 12.51
C LEU A 131 -18.15 -15.34 12.43
N PHE A 132 -18.56 -16.59 12.18
CA PHE A 132 -17.61 -17.69 12.05
C PHE A 132 -16.64 -17.48 10.88
N GLY A 133 -17.15 -17.01 9.74
CA GLY A 133 -16.34 -16.71 8.56
C GLY A 133 -15.30 -15.62 8.83
N VAL A 134 -15.69 -14.54 9.52
CA VAL A 134 -14.77 -13.47 9.95
C VAL A 134 -13.69 -14.02 10.87
N ILE A 135 -14.08 -14.73 11.96
CA ILE A 135 -13.11 -15.27 12.92
C ILE A 135 -12.14 -16.26 12.26
N ALA A 136 -12.67 -17.19 11.44
CA ALA A 136 -11.83 -18.17 10.75
C ALA A 136 -10.83 -17.45 9.80
N ALA A 137 -11.28 -16.43 9.08
CA ALA A 137 -10.42 -15.66 8.21
C ALA A 137 -9.33 -14.90 8.99
N LEU A 138 -9.67 -14.22 10.09
CA LEU A 138 -8.72 -13.52 10.94
C LEU A 138 -7.64 -14.42 11.53
N VAL A 139 -8.03 -15.63 11.96
CA VAL A 139 -7.11 -16.59 12.60
C VAL A 139 -6.25 -17.33 11.57
N LEU A 140 -6.83 -17.72 10.43
CA LEU A 140 -6.15 -18.57 9.46
C LEU A 140 -5.35 -17.81 8.41
N SER A 141 -5.64 -16.51 8.21
CA SER A 141 -4.95 -15.72 7.19
C SER A 141 -3.63 -15.11 7.67
N ASP A 142 -3.31 -15.22 8.95
CA ASP A 142 -2.08 -14.68 9.56
C ASP A 142 -1.86 -13.19 9.20
N GLY A 143 -2.91 -12.38 9.35
CA GLY A 143 -2.88 -10.94 9.07
C GLY A 143 -3.22 -10.53 7.64
N MET A 144 -3.35 -11.47 6.70
CA MET A 144 -3.73 -11.15 5.30
C MET A 144 -5.20 -10.72 5.15
N ILE A 145 -6.04 -11.00 6.13
CA ILE A 145 -7.42 -10.52 6.20
C ILE A 145 -7.61 -9.83 7.55
N THR A 146 -8.14 -8.62 7.52
CA THR A 146 -8.45 -7.82 8.71
C THR A 146 -9.94 -7.45 8.76
N PRO A 147 -10.49 -6.97 9.90
CA PRO A 147 -11.78 -6.31 9.88
C PRO A 147 -11.72 -5.06 9.01
N ALA A 148 -12.78 -4.74 8.29
CA ALA A 148 -12.85 -3.53 7.50
C ALA A 148 -12.82 -2.29 8.40
N PRO A 149 -11.86 -1.38 8.24
CA PRO A 149 -11.80 -0.16 9.03
C PRO A 149 -12.89 0.84 8.62
N ALA A 150 -13.34 1.65 9.57
CA ALA A 150 -14.49 2.54 9.36
C ALA A 150 -14.24 3.61 8.28
N TYR A 151 -13.01 4.04 8.07
CA TYR A 151 -12.67 5.03 7.05
C TYR A 151 -12.91 4.54 5.61
N GLN A 152 -12.99 3.24 5.38
CA GLN A 152 -13.32 2.68 4.06
C GLN A 152 -14.82 2.77 3.72
N TRP A 153 -15.65 3.28 4.62
CA TRP A 153 -17.11 3.24 4.51
C TRP A 153 -17.77 4.59 4.17
N GLY A 154 -16.97 5.66 4.06
CA GLY A 154 -17.46 7.02 3.85
C GLY A 154 -18.05 7.67 5.11
N GLY A 155 -18.50 8.93 4.97
CA GLY A 155 -18.78 9.84 6.08
C GLY A 155 -20.09 9.63 6.87
N ALA A 156 -20.46 10.65 7.66
CA ALA A 156 -21.63 10.67 8.56
C ALA A 156 -22.95 10.30 7.88
N GLY A 157 -23.12 10.62 6.60
CA GLY A 157 -24.30 10.27 5.83
C GLY A 157 -24.57 8.77 5.75
N ILE A 158 -23.53 7.96 5.61
CA ILE A 158 -23.63 6.48 5.58
C ILE A 158 -23.99 5.95 6.96
N THR A 159 -23.35 6.46 8.00
CA THR A 159 -23.67 6.09 9.39
C THR A 159 -25.13 6.44 9.71
N ALA A 160 -25.59 7.63 9.35
CA ALA A 160 -26.97 8.04 9.52
C ALA A 160 -27.96 7.14 8.74
N PHE A 161 -27.63 6.78 7.51
CA PHE A 161 -28.42 5.83 6.72
C PHE A 161 -28.54 4.47 7.42
N PHE A 162 -27.42 3.93 7.96
CA PHE A 162 -27.43 2.69 8.71
C PHE A 162 -28.27 2.75 9.97
N ILE A 163 -28.12 3.83 10.76
CA ILE A 163 -28.89 4.02 12.00
C ILE A 163 -30.38 4.09 11.67
N ALA A 164 -30.77 4.94 10.72
CA ALA A 164 -32.15 5.10 10.30
C ALA A 164 -32.76 3.80 9.79
N THR A 165 -32.01 3.07 8.96
CA THR A 165 -32.49 1.82 8.36
C THR A 165 -32.52 0.69 9.40
N ALA A 166 -31.54 0.60 10.30
CA ALA A 166 -31.57 -0.36 11.39
C ALA A 166 -32.75 -0.08 12.37
N ALA A 167 -33.02 1.19 12.69
CA ALA A 167 -34.17 1.58 13.48
C ALA A 167 -35.49 1.23 12.78
N LEU A 168 -35.62 1.54 11.48
CA LEU A 168 -36.78 1.17 10.67
C LEU A 168 -37.02 -0.34 10.67
N MET A 169 -35.96 -1.14 10.52
CA MET A 169 -36.05 -2.60 10.56
C MET A 169 -36.52 -3.12 11.93
N LEU A 170 -36.03 -2.55 13.03
CA LEU A 170 -36.49 -2.90 14.38
C LEU A 170 -37.99 -2.70 14.56
N PHE A 171 -38.53 -1.58 14.07
CA PHE A 171 -39.93 -1.25 14.15
C PHE A 171 -40.78 -2.03 13.13
N ALA A 172 -40.35 -2.09 11.87
CA ALA A 172 -41.14 -2.68 10.78
C ALA A 172 -41.18 -4.22 10.82
N LEU A 173 -40.10 -4.88 11.27
CA LEU A 173 -39.98 -6.35 11.26
C LEU A 173 -40.36 -7.00 12.59
N ASN A 174 -40.75 -6.21 13.60
CA ASN A 174 -41.15 -6.72 14.93
C ASN A 174 -40.16 -7.75 15.50
N ILE A 175 -38.86 -7.40 15.50
CA ILE A 175 -37.77 -8.30 15.92
C ILE A 175 -37.90 -8.58 17.41
N ARG A 176 -38.20 -9.84 17.78
CA ARG A 176 -38.35 -10.32 19.16
C ARG A 176 -37.05 -10.39 19.98
N ARG A 177 -36.08 -9.51 19.70
CA ARG A 177 -34.76 -9.42 20.37
C ARG A 177 -34.47 -8.03 20.92
N SER A 178 -35.50 -7.20 21.10
CA SER A 178 -35.35 -5.82 21.60
C SER A 178 -34.65 -5.77 22.96
N VAL A 179 -34.92 -6.74 23.87
CA VAL A 179 -34.23 -6.83 25.16
C VAL A 179 -32.73 -7.05 25.00
N LEU A 180 -32.32 -7.93 24.09
CA LEU A 180 -30.90 -8.19 23.80
C LEU A 180 -30.21 -6.91 23.27
N ILE A 181 -30.80 -6.26 22.29
CA ILE A 181 -30.26 -5.03 21.68
C ILE A 181 -30.17 -3.92 22.72
N SER A 182 -31.24 -3.65 23.46
CA SER A 182 -31.25 -2.57 24.44
C SER A 182 -30.24 -2.82 25.58
N CYS A 183 -30.15 -4.06 26.08
CA CYS A 183 -29.16 -4.41 27.11
C CYS A 183 -27.73 -4.34 26.57
N PHE A 184 -27.50 -4.81 25.33
CA PHE A 184 -26.17 -4.74 24.73
C PHE A 184 -25.74 -3.27 24.57
N LEU A 185 -26.58 -2.40 24.01
CA LEU A 185 -26.26 -0.98 23.86
C LEU A 185 -26.02 -0.30 25.20
N LEU A 186 -26.83 -0.61 26.23
CA LEU A 186 -26.66 -0.07 27.58
C LEU A 186 -25.32 -0.52 28.20
N PHE A 187 -25.07 -1.83 28.21
CA PHE A 187 -23.83 -2.37 28.80
C PHE A 187 -22.59 -1.89 28.05
N TYR A 188 -22.69 -1.81 26.73
CA TYR A 188 -21.60 -1.32 25.90
C TYR A 188 -21.33 0.18 26.16
N ALA A 189 -22.38 1.01 26.30
CA ALA A 189 -22.22 2.41 26.68
C ALA A 189 -21.58 2.57 28.06
N LEU A 190 -21.96 1.76 29.03
CA LEU A 190 -21.36 1.75 30.37
C LEU A 190 -19.87 1.33 30.31
N GLN A 191 -19.58 0.25 29.61
CA GLN A 191 -18.21 -0.23 29.41
C GLN A 191 -17.35 0.83 28.69
N LEU A 192 -17.91 1.45 27.65
CA LEU A 192 -17.23 2.48 26.89
C LEU A 192 -16.97 3.74 27.75
N SER A 193 -17.92 4.11 28.63
CA SER A 193 -17.72 5.20 29.62
C SER A 193 -16.58 4.88 30.57
N LEU A 194 -16.49 3.63 31.04
CA LEU A 194 -15.38 3.19 31.89
C LEU A 194 -14.03 3.27 31.15
N ARG A 195 -13.99 2.79 29.91
CA ARG A 195 -12.77 2.88 29.08
C ARG A 195 -12.40 4.33 28.80
N ALA A 196 -13.36 5.17 28.45
CA ALA A 196 -13.13 6.58 28.20
C ALA A 196 -12.55 7.30 29.45
N TRP A 197 -13.05 6.95 30.64
CA TRP A 197 -12.49 7.48 31.89
C TRP A 197 -11.08 6.97 32.16
N LEU A 198 -10.81 5.68 31.95
CA LEU A 198 -9.48 5.07 32.16
C LEU A 198 -8.44 5.61 31.17
N LEU A 199 -8.85 5.82 29.92
CA LEU A 199 -7.96 6.22 28.82
C LEU A 199 -7.90 7.74 28.58
N ARG A 200 -8.58 8.56 29.40
CA ARG A 200 -8.72 10.01 29.19
C ARG A 200 -7.42 10.80 29.02
N HIS A 201 -6.31 10.25 29.53
CA HIS A 201 -4.98 10.86 29.40
C HIS A 201 -4.26 10.49 28.07
N HIS A 202 -4.76 9.49 27.35
CA HIS A 202 -4.19 9.02 26.09
C HIS A 202 -5.09 9.33 24.88
N ILE A 203 -6.41 9.25 25.06
CA ILE A 203 -7.40 9.44 24.00
C ILE A 203 -8.52 10.33 24.55
N PRO A 204 -8.95 11.38 23.82
CA PRO A 204 -10.10 12.18 24.23
C PRO A 204 -11.35 11.31 24.39
N PRO A 205 -12.07 11.41 25.53
CA PRO A 205 -13.27 10.61 25.79
C PRO A 205 -14.33 10.73 24.70
N GLN A 206 -14.51 11.93 24.14
CA GLN A 206 -15.45 12.20 23.04
C GLN A 206 -15.12 11.39 21.79
N THR A 207 -13.85 11.34 21.41
CA THR A 207 -13.38 10.57 20.26
C THR A 207 -13.67 9.09 20.40
N LEU A 208 -13.36 8.52 21.59
CA LEU A 208 -13.62 7.10 21.86
C LEU A 208 -15.13 6.78 21.80
N PHE A 209 -15.95 7.65 22.37
CA PHE A 209 -17.40 7.45 22.45
C PHE A 209 -18.06 7.59 21.07
N MET A 210 -17.80 8.68 20.38
CA MET A 210 -18.34 8.96 19.05
C MET A 210 -17.85 7.92 18.02
N GLY A 211 -16.56 7.57 18.08
CA GLY A 211 -15.98 6.58 17.19
C GLY A 211 -16.65 5.22 17.28
N ALA A 212 -16.88 4.72 18.49
CA ALA A 212 -17.53 3.42 18.68
C ALA A 212 -18.96 3.40 18.11
N PHE A 213 -19.75 4.47 18.36
CA PHE A 213 -21.12 4.56 17.89
C PHE A 213 -21.27 5.07 16.43
N SER A 214 -20.21 5.51 15.78
CA SER A 214 -20.26 5.88 14.35
C SER A 214 -19.86 4.74 13.40
N SER A 215 -19.39 3.60 13.94
CA SER A 215 -18.92 2.49 13.15
C SER A 215 -20.07 1.67 12.52
N PRO A 216 -20.17 1.54 11.17
CA PRO A 216 -21.12 0.67 10.51
C PRO A 216 -20.99 -0.81 10.93
N ALA A 217 -19.76 -1.27 11.17
CA ALA A 217 -19.50 -2.64 11.65
C ALA A 217 -20.15 -2.90 13.01
N PHE A 218 -20.18 -1.91 13.92
CA PHE A 218 -20.88 -2.00 15.20
C PHE A 218 -22.38 -2.22 15.04
N TYR A 219 -23.02 -1.50 14.09
CA TYR A 219 -24.45 -1.67 13.84
C TYR A 219 -24.78 -3.00 13.15
N LEU A 220 -23.96 -3.43 12.19
CA LEU A 220 -24.12 -4.77 11.59
C LEU A 220 -23.98 -5.87 12.64
N PHE A 221 -23.01 -5.75 13.52
CA PHE A 221 -22.84 -6.67 14.65
C PHE A 221 -24.06 -6.67 15.57
N THR A 222 -24.51 -5.49 16.00
CA THR A 222 -25.60 -5.32 16.97
C THR A 222 -26.96 -5.78 16.42
N PHE A 223 -27.28 -5.42 15.17
CA PHE A 223 -28.62 -5.65 14.64
C PHE A 223 -28.76 -6.96 13.85
N PHE A 224 -27.66 -7.50 13.30
CA PHE A 224 -27.74 -8.68 12.42
C PHE A 224 -26.95 -9.89 12.94
N MET A 225 -25.84 -9.70 13.65
CA MET A 225 -25.03 -10.85 14.06
C MET A 225 -25.48 -11.43 15.40
N ILE A 226 -25.63 -10.60 16.44
CA ILE A 226 -26.04 -11.10 17.77
C ILE A 226 -27.53 -11.40 17.86
N THR A 227 -28.37 -10.87 16.95
CA THR A 227 -29.83 -11.08 16.92
C THR A 227 -30.25 -12.30 16.11
N ASP A 228 -29.35 -12.97 15.42
CA ASP A 228 -29.63 -14.15 14.61
C ASP A 228 -30.41 -15.23 15.42
N PRO A 229 -31.64 -15.58 15.00
CA PRO A 229 -32.54 -16.39 15.83
C PRO A 229 -31.98 -17.75 16.26
N PRO A 230 -31.25 -18.51 15.43
CA PRO A 230 -30.65 -19.77 15.83
C PRO A 230 -29.57 -19.65 16.91
N THR A 231 -28.84 -18.55 16.92
CA THR A 231 -27.62 -18.37 17.72
C THR A 231 -27.81 -17.48 18.94
N SER A 232 -28.87 -16.65 18.99
CA SER A 232 -29.21 -15.80 20.11
C SER A 232 -30.03 -16.55 21.19
N ALA A 233 -30.01 -15.97 22.41
CA ALA A 233 -30.84 -16.50 23.51
C ALA A 233 -32.34 -16.23 23.29
N GLU A 234 -33.21 -17.22 23.60
CA GLU A 234 -34.65 -17.08 23.42
C GLU A 234 -35.33 -16.38 24.62
N SER A 235 -34.90 -16.69 25.85
CA SER A 235 -35.49 -16.11 27.07
C SER A 235 -34.95 -14.69 27.36
N ARG A 236 -35.78 -13.83 27.96
CA ARG A 236 -35.35 -12.46 28.35
C ARG A 236 -34.11 -12.48 29.27
N LYS A 237 -34.06 -13.39 30.27
CA LYS A 237 -32.88 -13.55 31.15
C LYS A 237 -31.63 -13.96 30.37
N GLY A 238 -31.80 -14.90 29.43
CA GLY A 238 -30.71 -15.30 28.55
C GLY A 238 -30.20 -14.18 27.64
N GLN A 239 -31.10 -13.32 27.14
CA GLN A 239 -30.73 -12.16 26.34
C GLN A 239 -29.93 -11.14 27.12
N VAL A 240 -30.33 -10.86 28.37
CA VAL A 240 -29.57 -9.98 29.27
C VAL A 240 -28.18 -10.56 29.58
N PHE A 241 -28.12 -11.87 29.88
CA PHE A 241 -26.86 -12.55 30.14
C PHE A 241 -25.93 -12.55 28.91
N MET A 242 -26.47 -12.81 27.72
CA MET A 242 -25.72 -12.77 26.46
C MET A 242 -25.11 -11.38 26.24
N ALA A 243 -25.91 -10.32 26.40
CA ALA A 243 -25.45 -8.95 26.26
C ALA A 243 -24.33 -8.61 27.25
N PHE A 244 -24.54 -8.94 28.52
CA PHE A 244 -23.54 -8.74 29.57
C PHE A 244 -22.23 -9.50 29.28
N PHE A 245 -22.34 -10.80 28.92
CA PHE A 245 -21.18 -11.64 28.68
C PHE A 245 -20.34 -11.12 27.52
N ILE A 246 -20.97 -10.75 26.40
CA ILE A 246 -20.26 -10.23 25.23
C ILE A 246 -19.51 -8.94 25.60
N VAL A 247 -20.17 -8.00 26.27
CA VAL A 247 -19.56 -6.72 26.65
C VAL A 247 -18.47 -6.89 27.69
N PHE A 248 -18.66 -7.81 28.64
CA PHE A 248 -17.65 -8.08 29.67
C PHE A 248 -16.38 -8.71 29.08
N VAL A 249 -16.53 -9.70 28.20
CA VAL A 249 -15.38 -10.33 27.52
C VAL A 249 -14.70 -9.34 26.57
N ASP A 250 -15.48 -8.49 25.89
CA ASP A 250 -14.94 -7.38 25.08
C ASP A 250 -14.03 -6.46 25.91
N LEU A 251 -14.49 -6.05 27.09
CA LEU A 251 -13.69 -5.24 28.02
C LEU A 251 -12.39 -5.94 28.43
N LEU A 252 -12.45 -7.25 28.73
CA LEU A 252 -11.25 -8.02 29.09
C LEU A 252 -10.27 -8.12 27.92
N LEU A 253 -10.75 -8.33 26.70
CA LEU A 253 -9.90 -8.45 25.52
C LEU A 253 -9.21 -7.13 25.16
N HIS A 254 -9.81 -5.99 25.45
CA HIS A 254 -9.16 -4.69 25.29
C HIS A 254 -7.90 -4.53 26.17
N LYS A 255 -7.81 -5.23 27.30
CA LYS A 255 -6.59 -5.27 28.13
C LYS A 255 -5.41 -5.92 27.37
N PHE A 256 -5.69 -6.81 26.42
CA PHE A 256 -4.68 -7.48 25.59
C PHE A 256 -4.47 -6.78 24.23
N GLN A 257 -4.96 -5.56 24.06
CA GLN A 257 -4.79 -4.74 22.85
C GLN A 257 -5.27 -5.45 21.56
N SER A 258 -6.34 -6.22 21.65
CA SER A 258 -6.92 -6.92 20.52
C SER A 258 -7.80 -5.98 19.67
N PHE A 259 -7.72 -6.09 18.33
CA PHE A 259 -8.49 -5.25 17.40
C PHE A 259 -9.92 -5.74 17.15
N SER A 260 -10.20 -7.03 17.36
CA SER A 260 -11.45 -7.68 16.94
C SER A 260 -12.27 -8.17 18.14
N THR A 261 -12.25 -7.41 19.24
CA THR A 261 -12.76 -7.82 20.55
C THR A 261 -14.22 -8.22 20.54
N LEU A 262 -15.12 -7.49 19.88
CA LEU A 262 -16.54 -7.82 19.78
C LEU A 262 -16.79 -9.15 19.06
N PHE A 263 -16.06 -9.43 17.96
CA PHE A 263 -16.19 -10.68 17.23
C PHE A 263 -15.75 -11.87 18.09
N TYR A 264 -14.59 -11.76 18.74
CA TYR A 264 -14.09 -12.82 19.63
C TYR A 264 -15.02 -13.06 20.84
N SER A 265 -15.58 -11.98 21.42
CA SER A 265 -16.50 -12.07 22.55
C SER A 265 -17.80 -12.77 22.20
N ALA A 266 -18.40 -12.45 21.05
CA ALA A 266 -19.59 -13.12 20.56
C ALA A 266 -19.31 -14.59 20.19
N PHE A 267 -18.15 -14.87 19.59
CA PHE A 267 -17.73 -16.24 19.29
C PHE A 267 -17.57 -17.08 20.56
N ALA A 268 -16.93 -16.53 21.60
CA ALA A 268 -16.78 -17.18 22.89
C ALA A 268 -18.14 -17.48 23.53
N TYR A 269 -19.08 -16.52 23.52
CA TYR A 269 -20.45 -16.77 23.98
C TYR A 269 -21.13 -17.89 23.22
N MET A 270 -21.09 -17.88 21.88
CA MET A 270 -21.73 -18.89 21.05
C MET A 270 -21.10 -20.26 21.25
N THR A 271 -19.80 -20.35 21.47
CA THR A 271 -19.11 -21.59 21.82
C THR A 271 -19.61 -22.16 23.14
N LEU A 272 -19.63 -21.36 24.21
CA LEU A 272 -20.10 -21.79 25.52
C LEU A 272 -21.58 -22.18 25.48
N ARG A 273 -22.42 -21.44 24.76
CA ARG A 273 -23.84 -21.79 24.55
C ARG A 273 -23.96 -23.08 23.77
N GLY A 274 -23.13 -23.30 22.74
CA GLY A 274 -23.11 -24.55 21.99
C GLY A 274 -22.78 -25.75 22.86
N LEU A 275 -21.75 -25.65 23.71
CA LEU A 275 -21.35 -26.66 24.68
C LEU A 275 -22.47 -26.93 25.70
N TRP A 276 -23.11 -25.85 26.21
CA TRP A 276 -24.26 -25.98 27.09
C TRP A 276 -25.45 -26.68 26.44
N LEU A 277 -25.77 -26.36 25.21
CA LEU A 277 -26.84 -27.04 24.44
C LEU A 277 -26.53 -28.52 24.21
N LEU A 278 -25.30 -28.89 23.93
CA LEU A 278 -24.85 -30.26 23.81
C LEU A 278 -25.00 -30.99 25.16
N TRP A 279 -24.60 -30.35 26.24
CA TRP A 279 -24.77 -30.91 27.59
C TRP A 279 -26.24 -31.06 27.98
N GLN A 280 -27.09 -30.08 27.71
CA GLN A 280 -28.53 -30.11 28.00
C GLN A 280 -29.23 -31.22 27.20
N ASN A 281 -28.84 -31.45 25.97
CA ASN A 281 -29.41 -32.46 25.08
C ASN A 281 -28.69 -33.83 25.18
N ARG A 282 -27.82 -34.03 26.18
CA ARG A 282 -27.03 -35.28 26.31
C ARG A 282 -27.90 -36.55 26.37
N SER A 283 -29.12 -36.47 26.88
CA SER A 283 -30.07 -37.59 26.92
C SER A 283 -30.54 -38.02 25.51
N GLN A 284 -30.67 -37.10 24.58
CA GLN A 284 -30.99 -37.37 23.18
C GLN A 284 -29.81 -38.02 22.43
N TYR A 285 -28.59 -37.81 22.93
CA TYR A 285 -27.34 -38.38 22.40
C TYR A 285 -26.91 -39.64 23.13
N ARG A 286 -27.86 -40.38 23.81
CA ARG A 286 -27.59 -41.72 24.38
C ARG A 286 -27.01 -42.68 23.34
N ASN A 287 -27.38 -42.52 22.06
CA ASN A 287 -26.68 -43.11 20.94
C ASN A 287 -26.06 -42.01 20.07
N PRO A 288 -24.78 -41.62 20.27
CA PRO A 288 -24.15 -40.51 19.57
C PRO A 288 -23.81 -40.84 18.13
N LEU A 289 -23.84 -42.10 17.72
CA LEU A 289 -23.43 -42.60 16.41
C LEU A 289 -24.07 -41.86 15.23
N PRO A 290 -25.42 -41.62 15.16
CA PRO A 290 -26.00 -40.88 14.04
C PRO A 290 -25.55 -39.45 13.95
N ALA A 291 -25.45 -38.73 15.08
CA ALA A 291 -24.98 -37.35 15.12
C ALA A 291 -23.48 -37.25 14.77
N LEU A 292 -22.67 -38.20 15.28
CA LEU A 292 -21.25 -38.27 14.95
C LEU A 292 -21.04 -38.60 13.47
N LYS A 293 -21.85 -39.52 12.87
CA LYS A 293 -21.78 -39.80 11.43
C LYS A 293 -22.16 -38.59 10.59
N GLN A 294 -23.15 -37.81 10.98
CA GLN A 294 -23.54 -36.58 10.27
C GLN A 294 -22.47 -35.52 10.38
N PHE A 295 -21.91 -35.31 11.57
CA PHE A 295 -20.78 -34.40 11.79
C PHE A 295 -19.56 -34.81 10.96
N ALA A 296 -19.17 -36.08 11.04
CA ALA A 296 -18.02 -36.61 10.28
C ALA A 296 -18.23 -36.49 8.77
N LYS A 297 -19.47 -36.76 8.27
CA LYS A 297 -19.82 -36.59 6.85
C LYS A 297 -19.72 -35.12 6.43
N ALA A 298 -20.22 -34.18 7.24
CA ALA A 298 -20.13 -32.74 6.96
C ALA A 298 -18.69 -32.26 6.97
N LEU A 299 -17.91 -32.68 7.97
CA LEU A 299 -16.49 -32.34 8.09
C LEU A 299 -15.64 -32.88 6.95
N LEU A 300 -15.88 -34.18 6.59
CA LEU A 300 -15.19 -34.83 5.46
C LEU A 300 -15.50 -34.10 4.14
N LEU A 301 -16.77 -33.81 3.88
CA LEU A 301 -17.20 -33.18 2.64
C LEU A 301 -16.66 -31.75 2.52
N THR A 302 -16.76 -30.95 3.59
CA THR A 302 -16.21 -29.58 3.60
C THR A 302 -14.66 -29.59 3.58
N GLY A 303 -14.06 -30.55 4.27
CA GLY A 303 -12.60 -30.76 4.23
C GLY A 303 -12.11 -31.18 2.83
N LEU A 304 -12.86 -32.02 2.12
CA LEU A 304 -12.53 -32.38 0.74
C LEU A 304 -12.64 -31.17 -0.20
N ILE A 305 -13.73 -30.39 -0.11
CA ILE A 305 -13.91 -29.19 -0.94
C ILE A 305 -12.82 -28.16 -0.62
N GLY A 306 -12.56 -27.87 0.65
CA GLY A 306 -11.51 -26.96 1.07
C GLY A 306 -10.12 -27.44 0.70
N GLY A 307 -9.85 -28.75 0.88
CA GLY A 307 -8.59 -29.39 0.51
C GLY A 307 -8.32 -29.38 -0.99
N THR A 308 -9.34 -29.62 -1.81
CA THR A 308 -9.20 -29.48 -3.28
C THR A 308 -8.96 -28.03 -3.69
N GLY A 309 -9.69 -27.08 -3.10
CA GLY A 309 -9.46 -25.65 -3.32
C GLY A 309 -8.06 -25.21 -2.91
N TRP A 310 -7.60 -25.64 -1.74
CA TRP A 310 -6.24 -25.38 -1.25
C TRP A 310 -5.18 -26.06 -2.13
N GLY A 311 -5.40 -27.31 -2.54
CA GLY A 311 -4.51 -28.01 -3.46
C GLY A 311 -4.39 -27.31 -4.80
N ALA A 312 -5.50 -26.89 -5.38
CA ALA A 312 -5.52 -26.11 -6.62
C ALA A 312 -4.76 -24.78 -6.45
N TYR A 313 -5.00 -24.07 -5.34
CA TYR A 313 -4.25 -22.86 -5.01
C TYR A 313 -2.74 -23.12 -4.92
N ARG A 314 -2.31 -24.15 -4.19
CA ARG A 314 -0.89 -24.50 -4.04
C ARG A 314 -0.23 -24.88 -5.37
N LEU A 315 -0.96 -25.59 -6.25
CA LEU A 315 -0.46 -25.95 -7.57
C LEU A 315 -0.29 -24.72 -8.50
N THR A 316 -1.19 -23.75 -8.38
CA THR A 316 -1.13 -22.52 -9.19
C THR A 316 -0.23 -21.44 -8.59
N HIS A 317 0.14 -21.56 -7.30
CA HIS A 317 0.97 -20.62 -6.55
C HIS A 317 2.18 -21.32 -5.91
N ALA A 318 2.75 -22.31 -6.60
CA ALA A 318 4.00 -22.95 -6.21
C ALA A 318 5.17 -22.08 -6.70
N PHE A 319 5.39 -20.97 -6.01
CA PHE A 319 6.47 -20.05 -6.31
C PHE A 319 7.77 -20.55 -5.69
N SER A 320 8.78 -20.80 -6.52
CA SER A 320 10.12 -21.21 -6.08
C SER A 320 11.19 -20.60 -6.98
N ALA A 321 12.32 -20.24 -6.39
CA ALA A 321 13.56 -20.00 -7.11
C ALA A 321 14.42 -21.28 -7.01
N ASP A 322 14.87 -21.79 -8.13
CA ASP A 322 15.70 -23.02 -8.16
C ASP A 322 17.08 -22.74 -7.58
N GLU A 323 17.68 -21.60 -7.89
CA GLU A 323 18.98 -21.15 -7.38
C GLU A 323 19.05 -19.62 -7.38
N VAL A 324 19.66 -19.05 -6.33
CA VAL A 324 20.03 -17.62 -6.28
C VAL A 324 21.49 -17.51 -6.71
N THR A 325 21.73 -16.71 -7.75
CA THR A 325 23.05 -16.62 -8.40
C THR A 325 23.86 -15.40 -7.99
N PHE A 326 23.33 -14.60 -7.07
CA PHE A 326 23.95 -13.40 -6.50
C PHE A 326 23.88 -13.40 -4.97
N HIS A 327 24.72 -12.57 -4.32
CA HIS A 327 24.71 -12.38 -2.88
C HIS A 327 25.14 -10.97 -2.53
N PHE A 328 24.39 -10.31 -1.65
CA PHE A 328 24.74 -9.00 -1.15
C PHE A 328 25.62 -9.09 0.09
N SER A 329 26.81 -8.51 0.00
CA SER A 329 27.75 -8.36 1.11
C SER A 329 27.72 -6.94 1.66
N GLU A 330 27.31 -6.76 2.93
CA GLU A 330 27.26 -5.43 3.56
C GLU A 330 28.68 -4.87 3.75
N ILE A 331 28.94 -3.67 3.22
CA ILE A 331 30.20 -2.95 3.36
C ILE A 331 30.13 -2.08 4.63
N PRO A 332 30.99 -2.31 5.63
CA PRO A 332 30.91 -1.56 6.88
C PRO A 332 31.28 -0.08 6.68
N ALA A 333 30.66 0.81 7.47
CA ALA A 333 30.92 2.26 7.42
C ALA A 333 32.41 2.62 7.64
N SER A 334 33.14 1.83 8.39
CA SER A 334 34.61 2.01 8.58
C SER A 334 35.45 1.80 7.31
N GLN A 335 34.93 1.04 6.35
CA GLN A 335 35.52 0.83 5.03
C GLN A 335 34.98 1.84 4.01
N SER A 336 33.65 1.97 3.94
CA SER A 336 33.00 2.82 2.93
C SER A 336 33.13 4.31 3.21
N GLY A 337 33.25 4.74 4.46
CA GLY A 337 33.16 6.15 4.85
C GLY A 337 31.71 6.66 4.95
N ILE A 338 30.71 5.88 4.46
CA ILE A 338 29.28 6.22 4.56
C ILE A 338 28.77 5.77 5.93
N GLY A 339 28.35 6.71 6.77
CA GLY A 339 27.85 6.43 8.11
C GLY A 339 26.81 7.47 8.54
N GLY A 340 26.36 7.36 9.77
CA GLY A 340 25.43 8.30 10.37
C GLY A 340 25.01 7.86 11.76
N THR A 341 24.87 8.83 12.65
CA THR A 341 24.45 8.62 14.04
C THR A 341 23.13 9.34 14.29
N LYS A 342 22.24 8.76 15.10
CA LYS A 342 20.97 9.39 15.45
C LYS A 342 21.23 10.79 16.06
N GLY A 343 20.48 11.80 15.56
CA GLY A 343 20.49 13.17 16.07
C GLY A 343 19.35 13.44 17.04
N ASP A 344 19.14 14.72 17.33
CA ASP A 344 18.22 15.28 18.34
C ASP A 344 16.95 15.94 17.72
N ILE A 345 16.63 15.65 16.47
CA ILE A 345 15.56 16.35 15.74
C ILE A 345 14.18 16.14 16.39
N TRP A 346 13.89 14.97 16.94
CA TRP A 346 12.61 14.71 17.60
C TRP A 346 12.41 15.61 18.82
N GLU A 347 13.47 15.80 19.58
CA GLU A 347 13.50 16.62 20.79
C GLU A 347 13.42 18.12 20.48
N ARG A 348 13.83 18.53 19.26
CA ARG A 348 13.78 19.92 18.80
C ARG A 348 12.41 20.36 18.29
N THR A 349 11.48 19.43 18.07
CA THR A 349 10.10 19.76 17.65
C THR A 349 9.35 20.55 18.73
N ASP A 350 8.35 21.34 18.32
CA ASP A 350 7.47 22.05 19.27
C ASP A 350 6.92 21.06 20.32
N PRO A 351 6.96 21.38 21.64
CA PRO A 351 6.50 20.48 22.69
C PRO A 351 5.10 19.92 22.48
N ARG A 352 4.21 20.64 21.81
CA ARG A 352 2.85 20.21 21.46
C ARG A 352 2.83 19.10 20.40
N MET A 353 3.92 18.92 19.64
CA MET A 353 4.05 17.91 18.57
C MET A 353 4.93 16.72 18.95
N GLN A 354 5.72 16.80 20.02
CA GLN A 354 6.67 15.73 20.42
C GLN A 354 6.00 14.35 20.57
N HIS A 355 4.72 14.30 20.97
CA HIS A 355 4.00 13.05 21.12
C HIS A 355 3.80 12.28 19.80
N VAL A 356 3.91 12.94 18.62
CA VAL A 356 3.79 12.33 17.29
C VAL A 356 5.01 12.61 16.38
N ALA A 357 6.01 13.35 16.87
CA ALA A 357 7.16 13.77 16.09
C ALA A 357 7.88 12.62 15.38
N LYS A 358 8.06 11.48 16.06
CA LYS A 358 8.67 10.27 15.50
C LYS A 358 7.95 9.79 14.23
N TRP A 359 6.62 9.88 14.20
CA TRP A 359 5.86 9.47 13.04
C TRP A 359 5.89 10.52 11.92
N LEU A 360 5.66 11.80 12.23
CA LEU A 360 5.67 12.87 11.22
C LEU A 360 7.03 13.02 10.52
N LEU A 361 8.11 12.78 11.25
CA LEU A 361 9.48 12.84 10.75
C LEU A 361 10.01 11.50 10.25
N SER A 362 9.15 10.49 10.09
CA SER A 362 9.57 9.16 9.64
C SER A 362 9.84 9.06 8.14
N VAL A 363 9.62 10.12 7.38
CA VAL A 363 9.82 10.21 5.92
C VAL A 363 10.99 11.11 5.56
N GLY A 364 11.45 11.08 4.31
CA GLY A 364 12.44 12.02 3.80
C GLY A 364 13.92 11.65 4.04
N ASP A 365 14.21 10.39 4.35
CA ASP A 365 15.61 9.90 4.38
C ASP A 365 16.00 9.41 2.98
N ALA A 366 16.50 10.33 2.15
CA ALA A 366 16.72 10.15 0.73
C ALA A 366 18.17 9.82 0.39
N ALA A 367 18.33 9.05 -0.71
CA ALA A 367 19.60 8.81 -1.39
C ALA A 367 19.47 9.17 -2.88
N ALA A 368 20.42 9.91 -3.43
CA ALA A 368 20.48 10.24 -4.85
C ALA A 368 21.87 9.96 -5.42
N VAL A 369 21.93 9.25 -6.53
CA VAL A 369 23.15 8.79 -7.18
C VAL A 369 23.36 9.52 -8.50
N ALA A 370 24.55 10.04 -8.73
CA ALA A 370 25.02 10.58 -10.00
C ALA A 370 26.56 10.65 -9.99
N ASP A 371 27.17 10.74 -11.16
CA ASP A 371 28.60 11.08 -11.31
C ASP A 371 28.74 12.61 -11.24
N ALA A 372 28.94 13.15 -10.02
CA ALA A 372 28.94 14.59 -9.77
C ALA A 372 30.24 15.27 -10.18
N ASP A 373 31.39 14.57 -10.14
CA ASP A 373 32.70 15.09 -10.54
C ASP A 373 33.15 14.62 -11.95
N ASN A 374 32.29 13.92 -12.68
CA ASN A 374 32.52 13.36 -14.03
C ASN A 374 33.77 12.45 -14.10
N ASP A 375 34.06 11.68 -13.04
CA ASP A 375 35.17 10.72 -12.99
C ASP A 375 34.80 9.30 -13.49
N GLY A 376 33.52 9.06 -13.78
CA GLY A 376 32.96 7.80 -14.26
C GLY A 376 32.52 6.85 -13.17
N LEU A 377 32.56 7.26 -11.89
CA LEU A 377 32.08 6.48 -10.74
C LEU A 377 30.84 7.14 -10.13
N PRO A 378 29.81 6.36 -9.77
CA PRO A 378 28.61 6.91 -9.15
C PRO A 378 28.89 7.48 -7.74
N ASP A 379 28.61 8.76 -7.53
CA ASP A 379 28.62 9.44 -6.24
C ASP A 379 27.26 9.39 -5.56
N VAL A 380 27.23 9.68 -4.24
CA VAL A 380 25.99 9.57 -3.46
C VAL A 380 25.75 10.86 -2.65
N PHE A 381 24.57 11.45 -2.82
CA PHE A 381 24.06 12.46 -1.88
C PHE A 381 23.05 11.80 -0.92
N LEU A 382 23.22 12.02 0.39
CA LEU A 382 22.34 11.52 1.45
C LEU A 382 21.73 12.68 2.24
N THR A 383 20.42 12.72 2.37
CA THR A 383 19.72 13.75 3.13
C THR A 383 19.83 13.57 4.63
N GLN A 384 19.61 12.38 5.13
CA GLN A 384 19.76 11.96 6.52
C GLN A 384 19.15 12.92 7.57
N PRO A 385 17.87 13.34 7.43
CA PRO A 385 17.31 14.44 8.21
C PRO A 385 17.29 14.19 9.73
N LEU A 386 17.21 12.95 10.18
CA LEU A 386 17.15 12.57 11.60
C LEU A 386 18.51 12.23 12.21
N LYS A 387 19.58 12.33 11.42
CA LYS A 387 20.94 12.08 11.91
C LYS A 387 21.52 13.29 12.65
N SER A 388 22.70 13.13 13.19
CA SER A 388 23.46 14.20 13.84
C SER A 388 23.75 15.34 12.85
N GLU A 389 24.00 16.54 13.37
CA GLU A 389 24.30 17.73 12.58
C GLU A 389 25.38 17.48 11.51
N GLN A 390 26.44 16.81 11.89
CA GLN A 390 27.58 16.51 11.01
C GLN A 390 27.27 15.45 9.94
N ASP A 391 26.18 14.67 10.09
CA ASP A 391 25.81 13.59 9.17
C ASP A 391 24.67 14.00 8.23
N ARG A 392 23.96 15.10 8.49
CA ARG A 392 22.86 15.59 7.63
C ARG A 392 23.38 16.16 6.32
N ALA A 393 22.65 15.91 5.23
CA ALA A 393 22.84 16.51 3.92
C ALA A 393 24.31 16.46 3.42
N GLN A 394 24.83 15.25 3.23
CA GLN A 394 26.21 15.01 2.83
C GLN A 394 26.32 14.50 1.39
N LEU A 395 27.28 15.04 0.64
CA LEU A 395 27.76 14.47 -0.62
C LEU A 395 28.97 13.58 -0.34
N PHE A 396 28.96 12.39 -0.89
CA PHE A 396 30.03 11.41 -0.82
C PHE A 396 30.55 11.11 -2.22
N LEU A 397 31.78 11.47 -2.52
CA LEU A 397 32.45 11.16 -3.77
C LEU A 397 33.03 9.74 -3.72
N ASN A 398 32.74 8.92 -4.73
CA ASN A 398 33.23 7.58 -4.88
C ASN A 398 34.70 7.58 -5.29
N LYS A 399 35.55 6.90 -4.58
CA LYS A 399 37.00 6.78 -4.87
C LYS A 399 37.39 5.36 -5.29
N GLY A 400 36.40 4.60 -5.75
CA GLY A 400 36.56 3.19 -6.15
C GLY A 400 36.66 2.22 -4.95
N ASN A 401 36.45 0.93 -5.23
CA ASN A 401 36.51 -0.14 -4.23
C ASN A 401 35.60 0.11 -3.00
N PHE A 402 34.42 0.68 -3.21
CA PHE A 402 33.44 1.01 -2.14
C PHE A 402 34.02 1.95 -1.08
N ARG A 403 34.88 2.90 -1.45
CA ARG A 403 35.43 3.95 -0.59
C ARG A 403 34.88 5.28 -1.02
N PHE A 404 34.22 5.98 -0.10
CA PHE A 404 33.60 7.27 -0.35
C PHE A 404 34.21 8.34 0.56
N GLU A 405 34.41 9.52 0.02
CA GLU A 405 34.91 10.68 0.75
C GLU A 405 33.90 11.81 0.78
N ARG A 406 33.69 12.43 1.95
CA ARG A 406 32.77 13.56 2.09
C ARG A 406 33.27 14.77 1.32
N PHE A 407 32.43 15.30 0.45
CA PHE A 407 32.68 16.58 -0.22
C PHE A 407 31.96 17.71 0.54
N PRO A 408 32.64 18.84 0.86
CA PRO A 408 32.06 19.92 1.64
C PRO A 408 31.04 20.73 0.82
N LEU A 409 29.85 20.91 1.39
CA LEU A 409 28.80 21.78 0.86
C LEU A 409 28.45 22.88 1.89
N PRO A 410 29.22 23.95 1.97
CA PRO A 410 29.03 25.04 2.96
C PRO A 410 27.70 25.77 2.80
N GLN A 411 27.08 25.72 1.61
CA GLN A 411 25.75 26.27 1.32
C GLN A 411 24.66 25.63 2.17
N LEU A 412 24.89 24.40 2.69
CA LEU A 412 23.93 23.64 3.47
C LEU A 412 24.21 23.67 5.00
N ASP A 413 25.21 24.39 5.46
CA ASP A 413 25.60 24.43 6.87
C ASP A 413 24.48 24.93 7.79
N ASP A 414 23.75 25.97 7.38
CA ASP A 414 22.63 26.48 8.17
C ASP A 414 21.47 25.47 8.30
N HIS A 415 21.20 24.67 7.25
CA HIS A 415 20.19 23.60 7.30
C HIS A 415 20.62 22.46 8.24
N ARG A 416 21.92 22.15 8.27
CA ARG A 416 22.45 21.14 9.19
C ARG A 416 22.30 21.57 10.64
N LYS A 417 22.61 22.84 10.94
CA LYS A 417 22.63 23.43 12.30
C LYS A 417 21.25 23.86 12.79
N HIS A 418 20.46 24.47 11.94
CA HIS A 418 19.23 25.19 12.29
C HIS A 418 17.99 24.71 11.50
N PRO A 419 17.64 23.42 11.55
CA PRO A 419 16.49 22.89 10.82
C PRO A 419 15.16 23.52 11.27
N GLU A 420 15.07 24.03 12.49
CA GLU A 420 13.90 24.75 13.00
C GLU A 420 13.62 26.06 12.27
N THR A 421 14.64 26.64 11.63
CA THR A 421 14.55 27.90 10.86
C THR A 421 14.58 27.66 9.36
N HIS A 422 15.45 26.76 8.91
CA HIS A 422 15.70 26.51 7.49
C HIS A 422 14.96 25.30 6.93
N GLY A 423 14.37 24.44 7.79
CA GLY A 423 13.74 23.19 7.41
C GLY A 423 14.72 22.04 7.28
N LEU A 424 14.17 20.85 7.00
CA LEU A 424 14.92 19.61 6.79
C LEU A 424 15.01 19.31 5.30
N ILE A 425 16.18 18.95 4.81
CA ILE A 425 16.33 18.43 3.45
C ILE A 425 15.77 17.01 3.45
N ALA A 426 14.69 16.78 2.69
CA ALA A 426 13.88 15.55 2.73
C ALA A 426 13.92 14.73 1.44
N SER A 427 14.23 15.37 0.30
CA SER A 427 14.47 14.69 -0.98
C SER A 427 15.61 15.34 -1.73
N ALA A 428 16.21 14.59 -2.66
CA ALA A 428 17.29 15.06 -3.51
C ALA A 428 17.16 14.47 -4.90
N THR A 429 17.42 15.28 -5.94
CA THR A 429 17.38 14.85 -7.34
C THR A 429 18.51 15.50 -8.11
N TRP A 430 19.37 14.70 -8.72
CA TRP A 430 20.39 15.13 -9.65
C TRP A 430 19.79 15.30 -11.06
N PHE A 431 20.14 16.36 -11.75
CA PHE A 431 19.79 16.58 -13.14
C PHE A 431 20.63 17.74 -13.74
N ASP A 432 20.80 17.74 -15.04
CA ASP A 432 21.44 18.83 -15.77
C ASP A 432 20.40 19.93 -16.08
N MET A 433 20.31 20.97 -15.24
CA MET A 433 19.24 21.97 -15.29
C MET A 433 19.39 22.98 -16.44
N ASP A 434 20.61 23.16 -16.96
CA ASP A 434 20.91 24.16 -18.01
C ASP A 434 21.55 23.54 -19.27
N ASN A 435 21.62 22.23 -19.35
CA ASN A 435 22.14 21.44 -20.47
C ASN A 435 23.64 21.70 -20.76
N ASP A 436 24.46 21.95 -19.72
CA ASP A 436 25.90 22.17 -19.86
C ASP A 436 26.75 20.90 -19.75
N GLY A 437 26.15 19.80 -19.22
CA GLY A 437 26.72 18.46 -19.16
C GLY A 437 27.37 18.13 -17.82
N ASP A 438 27.09 18.89 -16.75
CA ASP A 438 27.34 18.46 -15.38
C ASP A 438 26.03 18.31 -14.56
N GLN A 439 26.10 17.66 -13.41
CA GLN A 439 24.90 17.30 -12.64
C GLN A 439 24.67 18.33 -11.53
N ASP A 440 23.53 19.01 -11.60
CA ASP A 440 23.03 19.94 -10.59
C ASP A 440 22.18 19.23 -9.56
N LEU A 441 21.97 19.85 -8.39
CA LEU A 441 21.28 19.21 -7.26
C LEU A 441 20.04 20.00 -6.82
N LEU A 442 18.86 19.40 -7.07
CA LEU A 442 17.57 19.85 -6.53
C LEU A 442 17.36 19.24 -5.14
N LEU A 443 17.01 20.07 -4.15
CA LEU A 443 16.72 19.65 -2.78
C LEU A 443 15.28 20.03 -2.39
N GLY A 444 14.45 19.04 -2.16
CA GLY A 444 13.10 19.19 -1.63
C GLY A 444 13.12 19.29 -0.10
N MET A 445 12.28 20.16 0.44
CA MET A 445 12.35 20.57 1.84
C MET A 445 11.12 20.13 2.64
N GLY A 446 11.36 19.50 3.79
CA GLY A 446 10.40 19.40 4.86
C GLY A 446 10.44 20.65 5.75
N PHE A 447 9.36 21.43 5.74
CA PHE A 447 9.17 22.63 6.57
C PHE A 447 10.16 23.76 6.27
N GLY A 448 10.52 23.96 5.02
CA GLY A 448 11.49 24.97 4.60
C GLY A 448 11.33 25.43 3.15
N LYS A 449 12.24 26.26 2.68
CA LYS A 449 12.31 26.70 1.28
C LYS A 449 13.12 25.71 0.46
N GLY A 450 12.62 25.33 -0.71
CA GLY A 450 13.35 24.50 -1.66
C GLY A 450 14.71 25.09 -2.05
N ARG A 451 15.64 24.25 -2.51
CA ARG A 451 16.99 24.67 -2.88
C ARG A 451 17.38 24.05 -4.21
N LEU A 452 18.14 24.81 -4.98
CA LEU A 452 18.76 24.37 -6.23
C LEU A 452 20.23 24.77 -6.22
N LEU A 453 21.12 23.79 -6.30
CA LEU A 453 22.55 23.97 -6.31
C LEU A 453 23.08 23.65 -7.72
N ARG A 454 23.65 24.70 -8.38
CA ARG A 454 24.31 24.53 -9.66
C ARG A 454 25.72 23.99 -9.46
N ASN A 455 26.07 22.96 -10.16
CA ASN A 455 27.46 22.50 -10.30
C ASN A 455 28.23 23.46 -11.18
N ASN A 456 29.49 23.74 -10.85
CA ASN A 456 30.34 24.65 -11.61
C ASN A 456 31.50 23.89 -12.25
N LEU A 457 31.41 22.58 -12.38
CA LEU A 457 32.53 21.76 -12.90
C LEU A 457 32.88 22.13 -14.32
N LYS A 458 31.89 22.38 -15.17
CA LYS A 458 32.10 22.76 -16.58
C LYS A 458 32.73 24.16 -16.72
N GLU A 459 32.29 25.12 -15.91
CA GLU A 459 32.78 26.49 -15.97
C GLU A 459 34.19 26.65 -15.36
N THR A 460 34.48 25.92 -14.29
CA THR A 460 35.69 26.10 -13.50
C THR A 460 36.76 25.02 -13.68
N GLY A 461 36.36 23.86 -14.21
CA GLY A 461 37.19 22.65 -14.26
C GLY A 461 37.39 21.98 -12.90
N THR A 462 36.63 22.39 -11.88
CA THR A 462 36.74 21.85 -10.52
C THR A 462 35.34 21.72 -9.90
N LEU A 463 35.03 20.56 -9.31
CA LEU A 463 33.77 20.36 -8.62
C LEU A 463 33.52 21.45 -7.56
N GLY A 464 32.36 22.06 -7.63
CA GLY A 464 31.94 23.10 -6.70
C GLY A 464 30.49 23.49 -6.97
N PHE A 465 29.77 23.96 -5.97
CA PHE A 465 28.37 24.29 -6.12
C PHE A 465 28.07 25.74 -5.78
N THR A 466 27.19 26.36 -6.57
CA THR A 466 26.63 27.68 -6.31
C THR A 466 25.11 27.58 -6.17
N GLU A 467 24.56 28.18 -5.12
CA GLU A 467 23.12 28.26 -4.96
C GLU A 467 22.51 29.17 -6.04
N VAL A 468 21.49 28.68 -6.74
CA VAL A 468 20.74 29.45 -7.73
C VAL A 468 19.89 30.48 -6.98
N GLY A 469 20.04 31.75 -7.29
CA GLY A 469 19.62 32.90 -6.49
C GLY A 469 18.11 33.06 -6.28
N ASN A 470 17.79 33.98 -5.36
CA ASN A 470 16.44 34.31 -4.88
C ASN A 470 15.46 34.74 -6.00
N GLY A 471 14.18 34.34 -5.82
CA GLY A 471 13.07 34.68 -6.74
C GLY A 471 12.77 33.61 -7.76
N ASN A 472 13.32 32.41 -7.57
CA ASN A 472 13.00 31.22 -8.33
C ASN A 472 11.76 30.55 -7.70
N ALA A 473 10.89 29.93 -8.49
CA ALA A 473 9.73 29.20 -7.97
C ALA A 473 10.11 28.00 -7.09
N VAL A 474 11.33 27.49 -7.21
CA VAL A 474 11.88 26.44 -6.32
C VAL A 474 12.04 26.95 -4.88
N ASP A 475 12.28 28.27 -4.68
CA ASP A 475 12.51 28.87 -3.35
C ASP A 475 11.22 29.02 -2.50
N ASP A 476 10.07 28.59 -2.98
CA ASP A 476 8.83 28.62 -2.21
C ASP A 476 8.90 27.68 -1.01
N TYR A 477 8.14 28.02 0.03
CA TYR A 477 8.02 27.18 1.21
C TYR A 477 7.39 25.83 0.87
N GLN A 478 8.00 24.73 1.29
CA GLN A 478 7.62 23.36 0.95
C GLN A 478 7.43 22.50 2.21
N ILE A 479 6.54 21.53 2.10
CA ILE A 479 6.48 20.34 2.96
C ILE A 479 6.48 19.14 2.01
N SER A 480 7.63 18.84 1.46
CA SER A 480 7.84 17.87 0.40
C SER A 480 8.84 16.79 0.81
N VAL A 481 8.59 15.58 0.36
CA VAL A 481 9.51 14.43 0.38
C VAL A 481 9.69 13.84 -1.02
N ALA A 482 9.02 14.42 -2.02
CA ALA A 482 8.96 13.93 -3.39
C ALA A 482 9.30 15.05 -4.37
N THR A 483 10.47 14.97 -4.98
CA THR A 483 10.87 15.78 -6.12
C THR A 483 11.18 14.89 -7.30
N ASN A 484 10.83 15.33 -8.51
CA ASN A 484 11.21 14.65 -9.75
C ASN A 484 11.38 15.66 -10.87
N VAL A 485 12.00 15.23 -11.98
CA VAL A 485 12.21 16.04 -13.17
C VAL A 485 11.76 15.32 -14.43
N LEU A 486 11.32 16.07 -15.43
CA LEU A 486 10.89 15.59 -16.73
C LEU A 486 10.93 16.73 -17.75
N ASP A 487 10.96 16.40 -19.02
CA ASP A 487 10.70 17.36 -20.11
C ASP A 487 9.21 17.21 -20.50
N TYR A 488 8.31 18.00 -19.83
CA TYR A 488 6.88 17.77 -19.96
C TYR A 488 6.30 18.25 -21.28
N ASP A 489 6.89 19.30 -21.89
CA ASP A 489 6.43 19.89 -23.16
C ASP A 489 7.38 19.59 -24.34
N ASN A 490 8.39 18.75 -24.10
CA ASN A 490 9.34 18.28 -25.09
C ASN A 490 10.14 19.42 -25.76
N ASP A 491 10.51 20.44 -24.95
CA ASP A 491 11.31 21.57 -25.45
C ASP A 491 12.84 21.35 -25.28
N GLY A 492 13.24 20.19 -24.73
CA GLY A 492 14.64 19.79 -24.54
C GLY A 492 15.23 20.29 -23.20
N ARG A 493 14.45 20.90 -22.33
CA ARG A 493 14.84 21.32 -20.98
C ARG A 493 14.06 20.54 -19.93
N LEU A 494 14.74 20.21 -18.84
CA LEU A 494 14.09 19.47 -17.74
C LEU A 494 13.33 20.42 -16.83
N ASP A 495 12.06 20.13 -16.63
CA ASP A 495 11.13 20.78 -15.71
C ASP A 495 11.11 20.05 -14.37
N ILE A 496 10.55 20.70 -13.33
CA ILE A 496 10.55 20.16 -11.97
C ILE A 496 9.11 19.88 -11.52
N ILE A 497 8.90 18.74 -10.87
CA ILE A 497 7.70 18.44 -10.10
C ILE A 497 8.05 18.35 -8.62
N ILE A 498 7.23 19.02 -7.78
CA ILE A 498 7.32 18.97 -6.32
C ILE A 498 6.00 18.44 -5.77
N GLY A 499 6.06 17.29 -5.09
CA GLY A 499 4.92 16.70 -4.40
C GLY A 499 4.84 17.18 -2.95
N ASN A 500 3.72 17.75 -2.54
CA ASN A 500 3.49 18.19 -1.16
C ASN A 500 2.83 17.10 -0.33
N VAL A 501 3.43 16.79 0.83
CA VAL A 501 2.89 15.80 1.78
C VAL A 501 1.77 16.37 2.64
N MET A 502 1.90 17.64 3.04
CA MET A 502 0.99 18.31 3.96
C MET A 502 0.69 19.73 3.48
N GLN A 503 -0.30 20.33 4.11
CA GLN A 503 -0.63 21.72 3.84
C GLN A 503 0.50 22.65 4.32
N ARG A 504 1.07 23.43 3.40
CA ARG A 504 2.20 24.34 3.66
C ARG A 504 1.87 25.48 4.61
N TYR A 505 0.62 25.96 4.56
CA TYR A 505 0.14 27.08 5.36
C TYR A 505 -1.10 26.68 6.16
N LEU A 506 -1.14 27.07 7.43
CA LEU A 506 -2.27 26.80 8.32
C LEU A 506 -3.49 27.65 7.91
N PRO A 507 -4.66 27.03 7.73
CA PRO A 507 -5.88 27.76 7.36
C PRO A 507 -6.49 28.54 8.53
N GLY A 508 -7.31 29.54 8.22
CA GLY A 508 -8.10 30.26 9.20
C GLY A 508 -7.36 31.31 10.01
N TYR A 509 -6.18 31.74 9.57
CA TYR A 509 -5.46 32.91 10.08
C TYR A 509 -5.63 34.06 9.10
N ASP A 510 -5.64 35.30 9.60
CA ASP A 510 -5.69 36.56 8.81
C ASP A 510 -4.37 36.92 8.15
N ARG A 511 -3.34 36.14 8.39
CA ARG A 511 -2.00 36.24 7.78
C ARG A 511 -1.56 34.87 7.28
N THR A 512 -0.59 34.84 6.40
CA THR A 512 0.06 33.59 5.98
C THR A 512 0.90 33.03 7.12
N VAL A 513 0.52 31.88 7.65
CA VAL A 513 1.21 31.18 8.73
C VAL A 513 1.74 29.85 8.20
N PRO A 514 3.07 29.73 8.01
CA PRO A 514 3.63 28.45 7.56
C PRO A 514 3.43 27.36 8.64
N TYR A 515 3.10 26.16 8.20
CA TYR A 515 3.02 25.00 9.08
C TYR A 515 4.43 24.47 9.33
N ASN A 516 4.97 24.77 10.48
CA ASN A 516 6.32 24.34 10.88
C ASN A 516 6.22 23.59 12.22
N ILE A 517 6.50 22.28 12.22
CA ILE A 517 6.41 21.43 13.42
C ILE A 517 7.44 21.76 14.50
N PHE A 518 8.47 22.53 14.20
CA PHE A 518 9.45 22.98 15.18
C PHE A 518 9.01 24.26 15.91
N LYS A 519 8.14 25.05 15.26
CA LYS A 519 7.68 26.34 15.80
C LYS A 519 6.24 26.61 15.40
N LEU A 520 5.30 25.99 16.10
CA LEU A 520 3.89 26.22 15.88
C LEU A 520 3.44 27.59 16.42
N PRO A 521 2.44 28.24 15.78
CA PRO A 521 1.87 29.48 16.28
C PRO A 521 1.23 29.26 17.65
N GLN A 522 1.23 30.32 18.47
CA GLN A 522 0.49 30.29 19.74
C GLN A 522 -1.03 30.26 19.46
N PRO A 523 -1.81 29.59 20.29
CA PRO A 523 -3.27 29.63 20.19
C PRO A 523 -3.77 31.08 20.31
N GLU A 524 -4.64 31.53 19.39
CA GLU A 524 -5.21 32.88 19.39
C GLU A 524 -6.46 32.97 20.25
N TYR A 525 -7.07 31.83 20.59
CA TYR A 525 -8.23 31.72 21.48
C TYR A 525 -8.25 30.37 22.20
N GLN A 526 -9.06 30.29 23.25
CA GLN A 526 -9.19 29.04 24.00
C GLN A 526 -9.83 27.95 23.13
N GLY A 527 -9.15 26.81 22.99
CA GLY A 527 -9.58 25.70 22.14
C GLY A 527 -9.24 25.87 20.64
N ASP A 528 -8.27 26.72 20.30
CA ASP A 528 -7.75 26.82 18.95
C ASP A 528 -7.13 25.50 18.48
N ARG A 529 -7.72 24.89 17.46
CA ARG A 529 -7.38 23.55 16.96
C ARG A 529 -6.94 23.55 15.49
N ARG A 530 -6.78 24.73 14.88
CA ARG A 530 -6.48 24.85 13.45
C ARG A 530 -5.27 24.04 13.02
N MET A 531 -4.21 24.00 13.83
CA MET A 531 -2.99 23.26 13.55
C MET A 531 -3.14 21.71 13.65
N PHE A 532 -4.10 21.23 14.45
CA PHE A 532 -4.34 19.79 14.61
C PHE A 532 -5.30 19.25 13.54
N ASN A 533 -6.25 20.07 13.10
CA ASN A 533 -7.25 19.65 12.12
C ASN A 533 -6.62 19.20 10.80
N VAL A 534 -5.53 19.82 10.38
CA VAL A 534 -4.78 19.46 9.17
C VAL A 534 -4.40 17.97 9.18
N MET A 535 -3.94 17.45 10.31
CA MET A 535 -3.50 16.05 10.43
C MET A 535 -4.67 15.06 10.57
N HIS A 536 -5.69 15.45 11.33
CA HIS A 536 -6.78 14.52 11.67
C HIS A 536 -7.69 14.21 10.50
N HIS A 537 -7.83 15.12 9.55
CA HIS A 537 -8.66 14.90 8.36
C HIS A 537 -8.09 13.88 7.37
N SER A 538 -6.78 13.65 7.37
CA SER A 538 -6.07 12.83 6.38
C SER A 538 -6.56 11.39 6.29
N TRP A 539 -6.97 10.79 7.42
CA TRP A 539 -7.43 9.41 7.46
C TRP A 539 -8.71 9.12 6.68
N HIS A 540 -9.48 10.15 6.36
CA HIS A 540 -10.83 9.99 5.80
C HIS A 540 -11.06 10.78 4.52
N ASP A 541 -10.63 12.03 4.54
CA ASP A 541 -10.57 12.89 3.37
C ASP A 541 -9.11 13.30 3.22
N ALA A 542 -8.38 12.47 2.53
CA ALA A 542 -6.97 12.66 2.28
C ALA A 542 -6.67 13.85 1.33
N ASN A 543 -7.66 14.65 1.01
CA ASN A 543 -7.54 15.81 0.13
C ASN A 543 -7.31 17.11 0.93
N ASN A 544 -6.48 17.04 1.97
CA ASN A 544 -6.18 18.14 2.90
C ASN A 544 -4.69 18.53 2.94
N ALA A 545 -3.87 18.04 2.01
CA ALA A 545 -2.53 18.55 1.78
C ALA A 545 -2.56 19.83 0.92
N ASP A 546 -1.42 20.26 0.44
CA ASP A 546 -1.33 21.34 -0.55
C ASP A 546 -1.28 20.78 -1.98
N GLU A 547 -1.42 21.64 -2.96
CA GLU A 547 -1.27 21.29 -4.37
C GLU A 547 0.17 20.87 -4.67
N ASN A 548 0.31 19.87 -5.55
CA ASN A 548 1.58 19.55 -6.16
C ASN A 548 1.94 20.63 -7.20
N LEU A 549 3.23 20.88 -7.40
CA LEU A 549 3.73 21.98 -8.22
C LEU A 549 4.42 21.43 -9.48
N LEU A 550 4.09 22.01 -10.64
CA LEU A 550 4.86 21.87 -11.86
C LEU A 550 5.58 23.19 -12.13
N LEU A 551 6.91 23.14 -12.21
CA LEU A 551 7.77 24.30 -12.44
C LEU A 551 8.43 24.15 -13.82
N ARG A 552 8.10 25.06 -14.74
CA ARG A 552 8.68 25.07 -16.07
C ARG A 552 10.07 25.70 -16.07
N ASN A 553 11.01 25.08 -16.76
CA ASN A 553 12.36 25.56 -16.97
C ASN A 553 12.38 26.66 -18.04
N LEU A 554 12.77 27.87 -17.66
CA LEU A 554 12.90 29.03 -18.55
C LEU A 554 14.32 29.20 -19.11
N GLY A 555 15.23 28.28 -18.80
CA GLY A 555 16.66 28.36 -19.11
C GLY A 555 17.45 29.19 -18.15
N GLY A 556 18.77 28.91 -18.06
CA GLY A 556 19.70 29.60 -17.16
C GLY A 556 19.39 29.43 -15.67
N GLY A 557 18.89 28.27 -15.27
CA GLY A 557 18.54 27.92 -13.89
C GLY A 557 17.31 28.61 -13.34
N ARG A 558 16.44 29.19 -14.19
CA ARG A 558 15.21 29.87 -13.78
C ARG A 558 14.00 29.00 -14.01
N PHE A 559 13.14 28.88 -13.00
CA PHE A 559 11.91 28.10 -13.04
C PHE A 559 10.71 28.97 -12.69
N ALA A 560 9.58 28.71 -13.37
CA ALA A 560 8.31 29.38 -13.09
C ALA A 560 7.19 28.35 -12.87
N GLN A 561 6.39 28.57 -11.84
CA GLN A 561 5.24 27.69 -11.57
C GLN A 561 4.19 27.83 -12.69
N ILE A 562 3.73 26.67 -13.18
CA ILE A 562 2.52 26.58 -14.02
C ILE A 562 1.32 26.39 -13.10
N PRO A 563 0.33 27.31 -13.15
CA PRO A 563 -0.87 27.16 -12.32
C PRO A 563 -1.59 25.83 -12.54
N ASN A 564 -2.16 25.24 -11.48
CA ASN A 564 -2.87 23.97 -11.58
C ASN A 564 -4.13 24.02 -12.46
N SER A 565 -4.72 25.21 -12.62
CA SER A 565 -5.79 25.46 -13.60
C SER A 565 -5.34 25.28 -15.07
N GLU A 566 -4.05 25.39 -15.35
CA GLU A 566 -3.43 25.22 -16.66
C GLU A 566 -2.80 23.83 -16.81
N ASN A 567 -2.03 23.37 -15.80
CA ASN A 567 -1.34 22.10 -15.86
C ASN A 567 -2.23 20.87 -15.66
N GLY A 568 -3.46 21.03 -15.14
CA GLY A 568 -4.46 19.96 -14.96
C GLY A 568 -4.37 19.16 -13.66
N PHE A 569 -3.45 19.50 -12.75
CA PHE A 569 -3.40 18.86 -11.43
C PHE A 569 -4.63 19.23 -10.59
N SER A 570 -5.23 18.26 -9.93
CA SER A 570 -6.49 18.46 -9.19
C SER A 570 -6.47 17.91 -7.77
N GLY A 571 -5.48 17.10 -7.41
CA GLY A 571 -5.37 16.48 -6.09
C GLY A 571 -4.64 17.37 -5.08
N LYS A 572 -5.01 17.20 -3.80
CA LYS A 572 -4.34 17.80 -2.62
C LYS A 572 -4.09 16.70 -1.59
N ARG A 573 -3.45 15.61 -2.03
CA ARG A 573 -3.21 14.44 -1.21
C ARG A 573 -1.81 14.43 -0.64
N TRP A 574 -1.56 13.53 0.31
CA TRP A 574 -0.26 13.38 0.95
C TRP A 574 0.71 12.66 0.01
N THR A 575 1.30 13.42 -0.91
CA THR A 575 2.20 12.89 -1.95
C THR A 575 3.52 12.43 -1.36
N MET A 576 3.81 11.15 -1.52
CA MET A 576 5.04 10.51 -1.02
C MET A 576 6.06 10.27 -2.14
N ALA A 577 5.61 9.96 -3.35
CA ALA A 577 6.47 9.75 -4.50
C ALA A 577 5.79 10.23 -5.79
N VAL A 578 6.61 10.68 -6.72
CA VAL A 578 6.21 11.04 -8.09
C VAL A 578 7.12 10.28 -9.05
N ALA A 579 6.53 9.48 -9.92
CA ALA A 579 7.24 8.80 -11.01
C ALA A 579 6.84 9.40 -12.36
N THR A 580 7.80 9.49 -13.27
CA THR A 580 7.64 10.09 -14.61
C THR A 580 8.12 9.12 -15.69
N GLY A 581 7.38 8.98 -16.80
CA GLY A 581 7.74 8.15 -17.94
C GLY A 581 6.62 8.07 -18.96
N ASP A 582 6.91 7.61 -20.17
CA ASP A 582 5.93 7.48 -21.27
C ASP A 582 5.15 6.16 -21.14
N LEU A 583 4.02 6.19 -20.44
CA LEU A 583 3.21 5.02 -20.11
C LEU A 583 2.37 4.49 -21.27
N ASN A 584 2.06 5.33 -22.27
CA ASN A 584 1.20 4.99 -23.38
C ASN A 584 1.92 5.00 -24.75
N ASP A 585 3.24 5.22 -24.76
CA ASP A 585 4.10 5.26 -25.96
C ASP A 585 3.64 6.29 -27.00
N ASP A 586 3.34 7.50 -26.52
CA ASP A 586 3.02 8.64 -27.36
C ASP A 586 4.16 9.68 -27.45
N GLY A 587 5.27 9.46 -26.73
CA GLY A 587 6.47 10.26 -26.72
C GLY A 587 6.43 11.45 -25.75
N PHE A 588 5.46 11.52 -24.85
CA PHE A 588 5.39 12.50 -23.79
C PHE A 588 5.42 11.80 -22.42
N ALA A 589 6.12 12.39 -21.46
CA ALA A 589 6.21 11.84 -20.12
C ALA A 589 4.88 12.02 -19.37
N ASP A 590 4.31 10.91 -18.92
CA ASP A 590 3.15 10.81 -18.04
C ASP A 590 3.57 10.79 -16.55
N LEU A 591 2.60 10.85 -15.63
CA LEU A 591 2.86 10.90 -14.20
C LEU A 591 2.07 9.86 -13.42
N TYR A 592 2.73 9.24 -12.44
CA TYR A 592 2.08 8.53 -11.35
C TYR A 592 2.48 9.15 -10.02
N ILE A 593 1.48 9.50 -9.20
CA ILE A 593 1.64 10.14 -7.90
C ILE A 593 1.14 9.20 -6.82
N ALA A 594 2.06 8.69 -6.01
CA ALA A 594 1.75 7.84 -4.88
C ALA A 594 1.41 8.69 -3.64
N ASN A 595 0.27 8.38 -3.01
CA ASN A 595 -0.28 9.14 -1.88
C ASN A 595 -0.44 8.27 -0.63
N ASP A 596 0.19 8.67 0.50
CA ASP A 596 0.05 7.93 1.77
C ASP A 596 -1.40 7.96 2.30
N PHE A 597 -2.13 9.06 2.05
CA PHE A 597 -3.54 9.13 2.37
C PHE A 597 -4.35 9.42 1.11
N GLY A 598 -5.34 8.57 0.84
CA GLY A 598 -6.18 8.63 -0.36
C GLY A 598 -5.65 7.78 -1.51
N PRO A 599 -6.46 7.60 -2.57
CA PRO A 599 -6.02 6.91 -3.77
C PRO A 599 -4.87 7.62 -4.46
N ASP A 600 -4.01 6.84 -5.11
CA ASP A 600 -2.97 7.35 -5.98
C ASP A 600 -3.56 8.06 -7.21
N GLU A 601 -2.75 8.82 -7.93
CA GLU A 601 -3.16 9.57 -9.10
C GLU A 601 -2.30 9.20 -10.31
N LEU A 602 -2.98 8.87 -11.41
CA LEU A 602 -2.37 8.72 -12.73
C LEU A 602 -2.78 9.89 -13.61
N TYR A 603 -1.82 10.51 -14.26
CA TYR A 603 -2.03 11.58 -15.23
C TYR A 603 -1.36 11.23 -16.55
N ILE A 604 -2.12 11.32 -17.64
CA ILE A 604 -1.59 11.24 -19.00
C ILE A 604 -1.32 12.65 -19.53
N ASN A 605 -0.17 12.83 -20.11
CA ASN A 605 0.24 14.10 -20.70
C ASN A 605 -0.47 14.35 -22.04
N GLU A 606 -1.22 15.43 -22.16
CA GLU A 606 -1.89 15.84 -23.39
C GLU A 606 -0.91 16.61 -24.31
N GLN A 607 0.12 15.92 -24.81
CA GLN A 607 1.09 16.46 -25.77
C GLN A 607 1.75 17.78 -25.32
N GLY A 608 2.22 17.83 -24.09
CA GLY A 608 2.90 19.00 -23.51
C GLY A 608 2.00 20.17 -23.13
N LYS A 609 0.67 20.01 -23.24
CA LYS A 609 -0.26 21.10 -22.91
C LYS A 609 -0.72 21.09 -21.46
N ARG A 610 -1.08 19.91 -20.96
CA ARG A 610 -1.55 19.68 -19.59
C ARG A 610 -1.61 18.19 -19.29
N PHE A 611 -1.82 17.86 -18.03
CA PHE A 611 -2.01 16.49 -17.54
C PHE A 611 -3.50 16.17 -17.36
N LEU A 612 -3.94 15.03 -17.90
CA LEU A 612 -5.32 14.55 -17.79
C LEU A 612 -5.39 13.43 -16.75
N PRO A 613 -6.20 13.57 -15.69
CA PRO A 613 -6.34 12.55 -14.68
C PRO A 613 -7.04 11.31 -15.23
N VAL A 614 -6.45 10.13 -14.99
CA VAL A 614 -7.00 8.83 -15.38
C VAL A 614 -7.53 8.12 -14.14
N LYS A 615 -8.81 7.76 -14.18
CA LYS A 615 -9.48 7.14 -13.06
C LYS A 615 -10.40 6.02 -13.51
N GLY A 616 -10.24 4.85 -12.92
CA GLY A 616 -11.12 3.71 -13.15
C GLY A 616 -12.48 3.84 -12.47
N SER A 617 -13.37 2.89 -12.77
CA SER A 617 -14.77 2.95 -12.33
C SER A 617 -15.01 2.33 -10.96
N PHE A 618 -14.17 1.36 -10.53
CA PHE A 618 -14.37 0.60 -9.30
C PHE A 618 -13.09 0.48 -8.49
N ALA A 619 -13.22 0.22 -7.19
CA ALA A 619 -12.09 -0.05 -6.31
C ALA A 619 -11.21 -1.19 -6.87
N GLY A 620 -9.89 -1.01 -6.81
CA GLY A 620 -8.89 -1.90 -7.42
C GLY A 620 -8.57 -1.60 -8.88
N SER A 621 -9.11 -0.52 -9.45
CA SER A 621 -8.62 0.08 -10.70
C SER A 621 -7.74 1.30 -10.41
N VAL A 622 -6.87 1.67 -11.34
CA VAL A 622 -5.97 2.81 -11.19
C VAL A 622 -6.73 4.09 -10.84
N GLY A 623 -6.23 4.88 -9.91
CA GLY A 623 -6.90 6.07 -9.37
C GLY A 623 -8.11 5.78 -8.47
N ARG A 624 -8.39 4.49 -8.17
CA ARG A 624 -9.36 3.99 -7.19
C ARG A 624 -8.80 2.78 -6.43
N ASP A 625 -7.57 2.85 -6.13
CA ASP A 625 -6.78 1.90 -5.37
C ASP A 625 -6.96 2.06 -3.86
N THR A 626 -6.13 1.38 -3.10
CA THR A 626 -6.07 1.47 -1.65
C THR A 626 -5.37 2.75 -1.21
N TYR A 627 -5.56 3.12 0.05
CA TYR A 627 -4.79 4.18 0.71
C TYR A 627 -3.36 3.69 1.03
N LYS A 628 -2.40 4.60 1.28
CA LYS A 628 -1.03 4.34 1.74
C LYS A 628 -0.01 3.98 0.64
N GLY A 629 -0.19 4.50 -0.57
CA GLY A 629 0.86 4.50 -1.58
C GLY A 629 2.06 5.34 -1.14
N MET A 630 3.23 4.71 -0.95
CA MET A 630 4.43 5.41 -0.45
C MET A 630 5.54 5.50 -1.46
N ASN A 631 5.56 4.62 -2.46
CA ASN A 631 6.57 4.57 -3.50
C ASN A 631 5.90 4.40 -4.87
N ALA A 632 6.53 4.88 -5.92
CA ALA A 632 6.17 4.57 -7.30
C ALA A 632 7.44 4.35 -8.12
N THR A 633 7.60 3.17 -8.72
CA THR A 633 8.76 2.82 -9.55
C THR A 633 8.28 2.33 -10.90
N PHE A 634 8.87 2.82 -11.99
CA PHE A 634 8.56 2.44 -13.35
C PHE A 634 9.61 1.48 -13.92
N GLY A 635 9.18 0.54 -14.75
CA GLY A 635 10.02 -0.36 -15.52
C GLY A 635 9.22 -1.44 -16.22
N ASP A 636 9.71 -1.94 -17.32
CA ASP A 636 9.09 -3.02 -18.10
C ASP A 636 9.48 -4.38 -17.49
N LEU A 637 8.60 -4.96 -16.68
CA LEU A 637 8.85 -6.19 -15.90
C LEU A 637 8.59 -7.48 -16.69
N ASP A 638 7.87 -7.38 -17.80
CA ASP A 638 7.54 -8.53 -18.67
C ASP A 638 8.03 -8.39 -20.11
N ASP A 639 8.88 -7.38 -20.36
CA ASP A 639 9.53 -7.08 -21.66
C ASP A 639 8.51 -6.91 -22.80
N ASN A 640 7.35 -6.32 -22.51
CA ASN A 640 6.31 -6.06 -23.52
C ASN A 640 6.46 -4.70 -24.22
N GLY A 641 7.45 -3.90 -23.84
CA GLY A 641 7.72 -2.56 -24.37
C GLY A 641 6.90 -1.45 -23.71
N ARG A 642 6.26 -1.71 -22.55
CA ARG A 642 5.45 -0.77 -21.78
C ARG A 642 5.91 -0.73 -20.33
N PRO A 643 6.11 0.44 -19.75
CA PRO A 643 6.48 0.51 -18.34
C PRO A 643 5.34 0.04 -17.44
N ASP A 644 5.63 -0.90 -16.54
CA ASP A 644 4.80 -1.29 -15.41
C ASP A 644 5.07 -0.37 -14.21
N ILE A 645 4.18 -0.39 -13.21
CA ILE A 645 4.32 0.46 -12.02
C ILE A 645 4.24 -0.40 -10.76
N HIS A 646 5.27 -0.33 -9.91
CA HIS A 646 5.21 -0.88 -8.57
C HIS A 646 4.97 0.23 -7.55
N VAL A 647 3.97 0.04 -6.70
CA VAL A 647 3.65 0.95 -5.59
C VAL A 647 3.75 0.18 -4.28
N SER A 648 4.65 0.60 -3.40
CA SER A 648 4.72 0.03 -2.06
C SER A 648 3.57 0.53 -1.19
N ASN A 649 3.06 -0.35 -0.33
CA ASN A 649 1.92 -0.06 0.52
C ASN A 649 2.04 -0.80 1.87
N VAL A 650 1.08 -0.56 2.77
CA VAL A 650 1.00 -1.22 4.08
C VAL A 650 0.25 -2.55 3.94
N HIS A 651 0.85 -3.61 4.46
CA HIS A 651 0.17 -4.90 4.62
C HIS A 651 0.37 -5.41 6.06
N GLU A 652 -0.39 -4.82 6.98
CA GLU A 652 -0.29 -5.11 8.41
C GLU A 652 -1.67 -5.29 9.07
N LYS A 653 -1.70 -5.73 10.31
CA LYS A 653 -2.92 -6.18 11.04
C LYS A 653 -4.10 -5.21 11.02
N LEU A 654 -3.85 -3.91 10.90
CA LEU A 654 -4.91 -2.91 10.81
C LEU A 654 -5.30 -2.64 9.37
N GLN A 655 -4.35 -2.75 8.44
CA GLN A 655 -4.44 -2.34 7.04
C GLN A 655 -3.80 -3.41 6.14
N ALA A 656 -4.55 -4.47 5.83
CA ALA A 656 -4.09 -5.52 4.93
C ALA A 656 -4.35 -5.11 3.45
N GLU A 657 -3.70 -4.04 2.99
CA GLU A 657 -3.88 -3.51 1.64
C GLU A 657 -2.89 -4.14 0.66
N GLY A 658 -1.61 -4.14 0.99
CA GLY A 658 -0.54 -4.72 0.17
C GLY A 658 -0.07 -3.82 -0.96
N SER A 659 1.15 -4.05 -1.42
CA SER A 659 1.72 -3.37 -2.57
C SER A 659 0.87 -3.58 -3.82
N LEU A 660 0.90 -2.61 -4.75
CA LEU A 660 0.26 -2.69 -6.05
C LEU A 660 1.31 -2.96 -7.12
N LEU A 661 0.95 -3.75 -8.11
CA LEU A 661 1.75 -4.00 -9.29
C LEU A 661 0.86 -3.79 -10.52
N TRP A 662 0.86 -2.55 -11.01
CA TRP A 662 0.12 -2.16 -12.20
C TRP A 662 0.86 -2.64 -13.45
N MET A 663 0.48 -3.81 -13.97
CA MET A 663 0.96 -4.30 -15.26
C MET A 663 0.32 -3.51 -16.37
N ASN A 664 1.13 -3.01 -17.30
CA ASN A 664 0.72 -2.14 -18.39
C ASN A 664 0.39 -2.93 -19.65
N TYR A 665 -0.86 -2.90 -20.05
CA TYR A 665 -1.37 -3.52 -21.30
C TYR A 665 -1.84 -2.47 -22.32
N SER A 666 -1.35 -1.23 -22.22
CA SER A 666 -1.78 -0.14 -23.08
C SER A 666 -1.47 -0.41 -24.57
N LYS A 667 -2.33 0.15 -25.41
CA LYS A 667 -2.01 0.35 -26.82
C LYS A 667 -1.38 1.73 -26.99
N SER A 668 -0.57 1.93 -28.01
CA SER A 668 0.03 3.24 -28.28
C SER A 668 -1.03 4.35 -28.32
N GLY A 669 -0.81 5.42 -27.53
CA GLY A 669 -1.73 6.56 -27.40
C GLY A 669 -3.03 6.27 -26.61
N GLN A 670 -3.14 5.16 -25.88
CA GLN A 670 -4.29 4.89 -25.01
C GLN A 670 -4.25 5.79 -23.78
N THR A 671 -5.42 6.29 -23.34
CA THR A 671 -5.53 7.28 -22.24
C THR A 671 -6.56 6.93 -21.17
N ASP A 672 -7.06 5.70 -21.14
CA ASP A 672 -8.06 5.26 -20.15
C ASP A 672 -7.51 4.27 -19.13
N ALA A 673 -8.21 4.07 -18.04
CA ALA A 673 -7.78 3.22 -16.93
C ALA A 673 -7.66 1.71 -17.29
N ALA A 674 -8.16 1.27 -18.44
CA ALA A 674 -8.05 -0.12 -18.89
C ALA A 674 -6.63 -0.48 -19.32
N MET A 675 -5.73 0.51 -19.42
CA MET A 675 -4.29 0.30 -19.64
C MET A 675 -3.67 -0.58 -18.56
N PHE A 676 -4.11 -0.44 -17.32
CA PHE A 676 -3.47 -1.06 -16.17
C PHE A 676 -4.33 -2.10 -15.48
N LYS A 677 -3.65 -3.12 -14.97
CA LYS A 677 -4.25 -4.15 -14.13
C LYS A 677 -3.33 -4.47 -12.95
N ASP A 678 -3.88 -4.37 -11.72
CA ASP A 678 -3.13 -4.80 -10.55
C ASP A 678 -2.95 -6.31 -10.53
N GLU A 679 -1.70 -6.76 -10.57
CA GLU A 679 -1.32 -8.16 -10.54
C GLU A 679 -0.43 -8.53 -9.34
N ALA A 680 -0.25 -7.67 -8.35
CA ALA A 680 0.60 -7.92 -7.20
C ALA A 680 0.28 -9.25 -6.50
N ALA A 681 -1.00 -9.50 -6.21
CA ALA A 681 -1.44 -10.75 -5.60
C ALA A 681 -1.22 -11.99 -6.51
N ARG A 682 -1.41 -11.83 -7.82
CA ARG A 682 -1.24 -12.93 -8.78
C ARG A 682 0.23 -13.27 -9.02
N ARG A 683 1.08 -12.25 -9.06
CA ARG A 683 2.52 -12.38 -9.30
C ARG A 683 3.35 -12.54 -8.02
N ASN A 684 2.72 -12.70 -6.84
CA ASN A 684 3.40 -12.88 -5.55
C ASN A 684 4.29 -11.70 -5.13
N ALA A 685 3.81 -10.48 -5.32
CA ALA A 685 4.53 -9.23 -5.02
C ALA A 685 3.76 -8.29 -4.06
N LEU A 686 2.95 -8.84 -3.14
CA LEU A 686 2.11 -8.06 -2.22
C LEU A 686 2.88 -7.43 -1.05
N ASN A 687 4.08 -7.88 -0.77
CA ASN A 687 4.85 -7.48 0.43
C ASN A 687 4.14 -7.81 1.76
N GLU A 688 3.62 -9.02 1.89
CA GLU A 688 2.79 -9.47 3.00
C GLU A 688 3.48 -9.28 4.35
N ARG A 689 2.70 -8.78 5.32
CA ARG A 689 3.14 -8.55 6.72
C ARG A 689 4.36 -7.63 6.80
N ARG A 690 4.34 -6.56 6.03
CA ARG A 690 5.36 -5.52 6.02
C ARG A 690 4.74 -4.14 5.86
N PHE A 691 5.43 -3.17 6.40
CA PHE A 691 5.19 -1.76 6.15
C PHE A 691 6.16 -1.30 5.06
N GLY A 692 5.68 -1.25 3.79
CA GLY A 692 6.52 -0.98 2.62
C GLY A 692 6.90 0.49 2.49
N TRP A 693 8.13 0.76 2.03
CA TRP A 693 8.68 2.07 1.72
C TRP A 693 9.31 2.08 0.32
N GLY A 694 10.51 2.64 0.16
CA GLY A 694 11.19 2.73 -1.13
C GLY A 694 11.35 1.38 -1.83
N ALA A 695 11.26 1.38 -3.15
CA ALA A 695 11.54 0.24 -4.00
C ALA A 695 12.30 0.65 -5.25
N ALA A 696 13.08 -0.25 -5.84
CA ALA A 696 13.76 -0.04 -7.11
C ALA A 696 13.72 -1.29 -7.97
N PHE A 697 13.88 -1.11 -9.28
CA PHE A 697 13.98 -2.19 -10.25
C PHE A 697 15.42 -2.32 -10.76
N GLY A 698 15.90 -3.55 -10.91
CA GLY A 698 17.20 -3.84 -11.48
C GLY A 698 17.32 -5.32 -11.83
N ASP A 699 18.14 -5.65 -12.81
CA ASP A 699 18.48 -7.04 -13.20
C ASP A 699 19.64 -7.50 -12.28
N LEU A 700 19.30 -8.06 -11.12
CA LEU A 700 20.28 -8.37 -10.04
C LEU A 700 21.10 -9.62 -10.33
N ASP A 701 20.55 -10.59 -11.07
CA ASP A 701 21.21 -11.83 -11.41
C ASP A 701 21.68 -11.90 -12.88
N ARG A 702 21.50 -10.80 -13.61
CA ARG A 702 21.86 -10.63 -15.02
C ARG A 702 21.19 -11.66 -15.95
N ASP A 703 19.95 -12.08 -15.60
CA ASP A 703 19.16 -13.01 -16.40
C ASP A 703 18.35 -12.29 -17.50
N GLY A 704 18.41 -10.97 -17.58
CA GLY A 704 17.74 -10.09 -18.55
C GLY A 704 16.38 -9.59 -18.09
N ARG A 705 15.88 -9.97 -16.90
CA ARG A 705 14.62 -9.48 -16.34
C ARG A 705 14.87 -8.50 -15.20
N LEU A 706 13.98 -7.53 -15.08
CA LEU A 706 14.01 -6.63 -13.91
C LEU A 706 13.45 -7.32 -12.70
N ASP A 707 14.21 -7.32 -11.60
CA ASP A 707 13.82 -7.72 -10.26
C ASP A 707 13.31 -6.53 -9.46
N ILE A 708 12.70 -6.78 -8.29
CA ILE A 708 12.24 -5.74 -7.37
C ILE A 708 12.97 -5.86 -6.05
N VAL A 709 13.57 -4.78 -5.58
CA VAL A 709 14.08 -4.64 -4.22
C VAL A 709 13.17 -3.66 -3.46
N GLN A 710 12.84 -3.97 -2.18
CA GLN A 710 11.88 -3.19 -1.40
C GLN A 710 12.33 -3.02 0.04
N ALA A 711 12.37 -1.75 0.48
CA ALA A 711 12.62 -1.33 1.85
C ALA A 711 11.35 -1.47 2.72
N ASN A 712 11.51 -1.85 3.99
CA ASN A 712 10.42 -2.09 4.92
C ASN A 712 10.71 -1.55 6.33
N GLY A 713 9.62 -1.41 7.12
CA GLY A 713 9.65 -1.02 8.52
C GLY A 713 9.32 0.45 8.77
N MET A 714 8.35 0.74 9.68
CA MET A 714 7.87 2.11 9.92
C MET A 714 8.75 2.88 10.90
N ALA A 715 8.54 2.75 12.20
CA ALA A 715 9.30 3.47 13.22
C ALA A 715 9.30 2.74 14.56
N ASP A 716 10.46 2.74 15.22
CA ASP A 716 10.63 2.07 16.51
C ASP A 716 11.52 2.91 17.44
N ASP A 717 11.15 3.02 18.73
CA ASP A 717 12.00 3.65 19.75
C ASP A 717 13.18 2.76 20.18
N ALA A 718 13.02 1.45 19.98
CA ALA A 718 13.96 0.44 20.47
C ALA A 718 14.89 -0.05 19.36
N TYR A 719 15.27 0.79 18.42
CA TYR A 719 16.04 0.45 17.23
C TYR A 719 17.29 -0.38 17.53
N ASP A 720 18.01 -0.05 18.61
CA ASP A 720 19.20 -0.77 19.05
C ASP A 720 18.90 -2.01 19.91
N LYS A 721 17.64 -2.26 20.26
CA LYS A 721 17.23 -3.34 21.16
C LYS A 721 16.40 -4.36 20.37
N LYS A 722 17.04 -5.32 19.75
CA LYS A 722 16.44 -6.36 18.91
C LYS A 722 15.30 -7.17 19.56
N GLU A 723 15.11 -7.08 20.85
CA GLU A 723 14.17 -7.90 21.65
C GLU A 723 13.23 -7.07 22.53
N ALA A 724 13.20 -5.75 22.41
CA ALA A 724 12.33 -4.93 23.21
C ALA A 724 10.87 -5.15 22.82
N VAL A 725 10.08 -5.74 23.71
CA VAL A 725 8.61 -5.74 23.56
C VAL A 725 8.13 -4.33 23.84
N CYS A 726 7.68 -3.65 22.80
CA CYS A 726 7.13 -2.33 22.92
C CYS A 726 5.62 -2.34 22.63
N PRO A 727 4.83 -1.54 23.36
CA PRO A 727 3.39 -1.49 23.17
C PRO A 727 3.04 -1.08 21.72
N ASP A 728 2.09 -1.80 21.13
CA ASP A 728 1.66 -1.53 19.75
C ASP A 728 0.93 -0.17 19.67
N TYR A 729 1.50 0.73 18.87
CA TYR A 729 0.91 2.04 18.60
C TYR A 729 -0.42 1.94 17.84
N TRP A 730 -0.53 0.98 16.91
CA TRP A 730 -1.72 0.84 16.08
C TRP A 730 -2.98 0.55 16.86
N TYR A 731 -2.88 -0.24 17.94
CA TYR A 731 -4.03 -0.46 18.82
C TYR A 731 -4.56 0.86 19.40
N TRP A 732 -3.68 1.75 19.83
CA TRP A 732 -4.03 3.04 20.40
C TRP A 732 -4.56 4.02 19.35
N ASN A 733 -3.88 4.08 18.22
CA ASN A 733 -4.29 4.96 17.14
C ASN A 733 -5.58 4.47 16.45
N ALA A 734 -5.84 3.18 16.42
CA ALA A 734 -7.07 2.61 15.88
C ALA A 734 -8.34 3.14 16.59
N GLN A 735 -8.22 3.50 17.87
CA GLN A 735 -9.35 4.09 18.62
C GLN A 735 -9.76 5.46 18.03
N ILE A 736 -8.87 6.11 17.29
CA ILE A 736 -9.12 7.37 16.57
C ILE A 736 -9.32 7.07 15.06
N ALA A 737 -8.36 6.41 14.43
CA ALA A 737 -8.33 6.18 12.99
C ALA A 737 -9.45 5.30 12.44
N LEU A 738 -9.97 4.37 13.23
CA LEU A 738 -11.12 3.53 12.83
C LEU A 738 -12.48 4.24 12.96
N THR A 739 -12.50 5.49 13.44
CA THR A 739 -13.72 6.26 13.60
C THR A 739 -14.13 6.95 12.30
N ASN A 740 -15.38 7.39 12.23
CA ASN A 740 -15.86 8.21 11.11
C ASN A 740 -15.10 9.55 11.03
N PRO A 741 -14.84 10.11 9.83
CA PRO A 741 -14.17 11.40 9.63
C PRO A 741 -14.69 12.54 10.50
N ASP A 742 -16.01 12.68 10.59
CA ASP A 742 -16.65 13.74 11.34
C ASP A 742 -16.36 13.70 12.86
N VAL A 743 -15.93 12.55 13.35
CA VAL A 743 -15.55 12.37 14.78
C VAL A 743 -14.14 12.87 15.06
N HIS A 744 -13.29 12.95 14.06
CA HIS A 744 -11.91 13.42 14.22
C HIS A 744 -11.86 14.89 14.67
N GLY A 745 -12.86 15.67 14.35
CA GLY A 745 -12.99 17.02 14.89
C GLY A 745 -13.00 17.11 16.42
N TYR A 746 -13.29 16.02 17.13
CA TYR A 746 -13.26 15.95 18.60
C TYR A 746 -11.90 15.45 19.14
N ALA A 747 -11.03 14.88 18.29
CA ALA A 747 -9.69 14.51 18.70
C ALA A 747 -8.79 15.76 18.72
N ASP A 748 -8.25 16.12 19.87
CA ASP A 748 -7.33 17.25 20.01
C ASP A 748 -5.88 16.86 19.70
N ARG A 749 -5.60 15.58 19.57
CA ARG A 749 -4.28 15.02 19.25
C ARG A 749 -4.40 13.57 18.80
N TRP A 750 -3.40 13.11 18.08
CA TRP A 750 -3.16 11.70 17.82
C TRP A 750 -2.70 10.99 19.10
N ALA A 751 -2.80 9.66 19.12
CA ALA A 751 -2.28 8.88 20.24
C ALA A 751 -0.77 9.11 20.39
N ASP A 752 -0.29 9.13 21.64
CA ASP A 752 1.14 9.33 21.93
C ASP A 752 1.96 8.12 21.44
N VAL A 753 2.90 8.37 20.52
CA VAL A 753 3.74 7.35 19.93
C VAL A 753 5.07 7.13 20.69
N ARG A 754 5.37 7.98 21.68
CA ARG A 754 6.60 7.84 22.48
C ARG A 754 6.53 6.58 23.33
N GLY A 755 7.62 5.80 23.33
CA GLY A 755 7.70 4.49 23.99
C GLY A 755 6.81 3.41 23.36
N ARG A 756 6.36 3.61 22.11
CA ARG A 756 5.53 2.65 21.35
C ARG A 756 6.20 2.30 20.04
N CYS A 757 5.92 1.10 19.54
CA CYS A 757 6.40 0.61 18.26
C CYS A 757 5.32 0.75 17.18
N VAL A 758 5.77 1.05 15.95
CA VAL A 758 4.93 1.15 14.75
C VAL A 758 5.60 0.31 13.65
N PHE A 759 5.59 -1.02 13.78
CA PHE A 759 6.16 -1.95 12.79
C PHE A 759 7.58 -1.55 12.32
N GLY A 760 8.43 -1.12 13.26
CA GLY A 760 9.72 -0.50 12.93
C GLY A 760 10.83 -1.46 12.58
N PHE A 761 10.74 -2.73 12.98
CA PHE A 761 11.85 -3.67 12.91
C PHE A 761 11.53 -4.83 11.94
N GLU A 762 11.47 -4.50 10.64
CA GLU A 762 11.09 -5.42 9.57
C GLU A 762 12.25 -5.69 8.61
N ALA A 763 12.25 -6.90 8.02
CA ALA A 763 13.19 -7.27 6.99
C ALA A 763 12.79 -6.69 5.63
N ASN A 764 13.76 -6.23 4.86
CA ASN A 764 13.61 -5.86 3.47
C ASN A 764 13.34 -7.08 2.57
N ARG A 765 12.93 -6.86 1.31
CA ARG A 765 12.65 -7.92 0.35
C ARG A 765 13.42 -7.75 -0.95
N VAL A 766 13.78 -8.89 -1.54
CA VAL A 766 14.28 -9.00 -2.90
C VAL A 766 13.38 -9.98 -3.64
N TYR A 767 12.63 -9.49 -4.60
CA TYR A 767 11.73 -10.27 -5.43
C TYR A 767 12.39 -10.60 -6.77
N LEU A 768 12.87 -11.81 -6.90
CA LEU A 768 13.46 -12.31 -8.14
C LEU A 768 12.37 -12.61 -9.17
N ASN A 769 12.47 -12.04 -10.37
CA ASN A 769 11.50 -12.15 -11.43
C ASN A 769 11.64 -13.48 -12.21
N LYS A 770 10.62 -14.30 -12.18
CA LYS A 770 10.54 -15.57 -12.95
C LYS A 770 9.60 -15.47 -14.16
N GLY A 771 9.40 -14.25 -14.68
CA GLY A 771 8.56 -13.92 -15.83
C GLY A 771 7.09 -13.79 -15.46
N SER A 772 6.44 -14.85 -14.97
CA SER A 772 5.03 -14.84 -14.61
C SER A 772 4.74 -14.59 -13.12
N TYR A 773 5.74 -14.66 -12.26
CA TYR A 773 5.67 -14.45 -10.80
C TYR A 773 7.02 -14.04 -10.23
N PHE A 774 6.99 -13.54 -8.98
CA PHE A 774 8.18 -13.17 -8.22
C PHE A 774 8.40 -14.12 -7.05
N VAL A 775 9.67 -14.27 -6.63
CA VAL A 775 10.06 -15.05 -5.45
C VAL A 775 10.90 -14.17 -4.54
N ASP A 776 10.50 -14.04 -3.26
CA ASP A 776 11.32 -13.36 -2.26
C ASP A 776 12.55 -14.21 -1.93
N VAL A 777 13.70 -13.69 -2.28
CA VAL A 777 15.01 -14.32 -2.06
C VAL A 777 15.93 -13.53 -1.12
N ALA A 778 15.38 -12.53 -0.40
CA ALA A 778 16.17 -11.63 0.43
C ALA A 778 17.05 -12.35 1.47
N GLU A 779 16.54 -13.45 2.07
CA GLU A 779 17.31 -14.25 3.03
C GLU A 779 18.47 -14.99 2.35
N GLN A 780 18.22 -15.60 1.19
CA GLN A 780 19.23 -16.33 0.43
C GLN A 780 20.28 -15.37 -0.18
N ALA A 781 19.84 -14.19 -0.58
CA ALA A 781 20.70 -13.14 -1.13
C ALA A 781 21.47 -12.33 -0.07
N GLY A 782 21.30 -12.60 1.24
CA GLY A 782 22.01 -11.86 2.30
C GLY A 782 21.49 -10.42 2.53
N TRP A 783 20.28 -10.08 2.05
CA TRP A 783 19.71 -8.73 2.08
C TRP A 783 18.53 -8.55 3.04
N ASN A 784 18.36 -9.46 4.00
CA ASN A 784 17.20 -9.51 4.91
C ASN A 784 17.41 -8.76 6.24
N LYS A 785 18.30 -7.77 6.29
CA LYS A 785 18.56 -6.97 7.49
C LYS A 785 17.26 -6.29 7.95
N LYS A 786 16.95 -6.45 9.22
CA LYS A 786 15.77 -5.80 9.83
C LYS A 786 16.10 -4.38 10.22
N GLY A 787 15.17 -3.46 9.94
CA GLY A 787 15.35 -2.05 10.24
C GLY A 787 14.13 -1.19 9.97
N THR A 788 14.35 0.11 10.01
CA THR A 788 13.40 1.16 9.63
C THR A 788 13.86 1.77 8.31
N SER A 789 13.87 0.94 7.25
CA SER A 789 14.40 1.31 5.95
C SER A 789 13.51 2.32 5.22
N ARG A 790 14.09 3.20 4.38
CA ARG A 790 13.38 4.27 3.66
C ARG A 790 13.72 4.30 2.18
N GLY A 791 14.57 5.24 1.77
CA GLY A 791 15.05 5.34 0.41
C GLY A 791 15.97 4.19 0.06
N MET A 792 15.93 3.77 -1.19
CA MET A 792 16.76 2.70 -1.68
C MET A 792 17.18 2.95 -3.11
N VAL A 793 18.47 2.83 -3.37
CA VAL A 793 19.06 3.02 -4.70
C VAL A 793 19.84 1.81 -5.13
N LEU A 794 19.83 1.56 -6.43
CA LEU A 794 20.68 0.61 -7.12
C LEU A 794 21.68 1.37 -7.99
N ALA A 795 22.92 0.96 -7.95
CA ALA A 795 24.00 1.49 -8.78
C ALA A 795 25.12 0.46 -8.89
N ASP A 796 25.83 0.46 -10.00
CA ASP A 796 27.08 -0.28 -10.15
C ASP A 796 28.22 0.63 -9.65
N PHE A 797 28.54 0.54 -8.35
CA PHE A 797 29.48 1.47 -7.68
C PHE A 797 30.95 1.21 -8.01
N ASP A 798 31.32 0.02 -8.49
CA ASP A 798 32.68 -0.33 -8.87
C ASP A 798 32.87 -0.68 -10.36
N ASN A 799 31.80 -0.48 -11.16
CA ASN A 799 31.77 -0.68 -12.61
C ASN A 799 32.10 -2.12 -13.06
N ASP A 800 31.72 -3.13 -12.25
CA ASP A 800 31.94 -4.54 -12.56
C ASP A 800 30.77 -5.21 -13.32
N GLY A 801 29.66 -4.46 -13.50
CA GLY A 801 28.49 -4.86 -14.27
C GLY A 801 27.45 -5.63 -13.49
N ASP A 802 27.48 -5.55 -12.17
CA ASP A 802 26.31 -5.93 -11.35
C ASP A 802 25.81 -4.75 -10.49
N LEU A 803 24.53 -4.82 -10.11
CA LEU A 803 23.90 -3.72 -9.40
C LEU A 803 24.06 -3.90 -7.89
N ASP A 804 24.79 -3.00 -7.29
CA ASP A 804 24.92 -2.85 -5.85
C ASP A 804 23.71 -2.10 -5.26
N SER A 805 23.57 -2.08 -3.93
CA SER A 805 22.46 -1.44 -3.26
C SER A 805 22.92 -0.56 -2.09
N LEU A 806 22.30 0.63 -1.97
CA LEU A 806 22.39 1.45 -0.77
C LEU A 806 20.97 1.71 -0.23
N VAL A 807 20.78 1.41 1.07
CA VAL A 807 19.49 1.55 1.78
C VAL A 807 19.66 2.56 2.90
N THR A 808 18.81 3.58 2.92
CA THR A 808 18.77 4.53 4.04
C THR A 808 17.89 3.99 5.18
N HIS A 809 18.20 4.38 6.40
CA HIS A 809 17.47 3.99 7.60
C HIS A 809 17.14 5.21 8.44
N MET A 810 15.92 5.27 8.97
CA MET A 810 15.40 6.42 9.69
C MET A 810 16.35 6.96 10.80
N THR A 811 16.88 6.08 11.64
CA THR A 811 17.73 6.48 12.79
C THR A 811 19.10 5.80 12.82
N ALA A 812 19.31 4.74 12.04
CA ALA A 812 20.58 4.03 11.92
C ALA A 812 21.43 4.54 10.74
N ALA A 813 22.68 4.17 10.70
CA ALA A 813 23.54 4.39 9.55
C ALA A 813 22.97 3.72 8.29
N PRO A 814 23.16 4.30 7.10
CA PRO A 814 22.83 3.64 5.84
C PRO A 814 23.55 2.31 5.70
N SER A 815 22.93 1.36 5.00
CA SER A 815 23.55 0.08 4.65
C SER A 815 23.95 0.10 3.18
N LEU A 816 25.24 -0.06 2.93
CA LEU A 816 25.80 -0.21 1.58
C LEU A 816 26.13 -1.68 1.36
N TYR A 817 25.65 -2.25 0.25
CA TYR A 817 25.83 -3.64 -0.12
C TYR A 817 26.49 -3.74 -1.48
N ARG A 818 27.55 -4.55 -1.54
CA ARG A 818 28.11 -5.01 -2.81
C ARG A 818 27.36 -6.26 -3.26
N ASN A 819 27.01 -6.33 -4.51
CA ASN A 819 26.49 -7.52 -5.15
C ASN A 819 27.65 -8.41 -5.58
N ASP A 820 27.72 -9.63 -5.05
CA ASP A 820 28.71 -10.63 -5.41
C ASP A 820 28.04 -11.66 -6.35
N SER A 821 27.64 -11.24 -7.56
CA SER A 821 26.97 -12.13 -8.49
C SER A 821 27.95 -13.05 -9.23
N ARG A 822 27.44 -14.21 -9.68
CA ARG A 822 28.25 -15.10 -10.52
C ARG A 822 28.59 -14.40 -11.83
N PRO A 823 29.79 -14.62 -12.38
CA PRO A 823 30.17 -14.06 -13.66
C PRO A 823 29.15 -14.37 -14.75
N ALA A 824 28.55 -13.35 -15.32
CA ALA A 824 27.60 -13.41 -16.44
C ALA A 824 27.89 -12.28 -17.44
N GLY A 825 27.49 -12.45 -18.67
CA GLY A 825 27.64 -11.37 -19.68
C GLY A 825 26.75 -10.18 -19.33
N TRP A 826 27.23 -8.98 -19.61
CA TRP A 826 26.47 -7.73 -19.46
C TRP A 826 26.95 -6.67 -20.45
N VAL A 827 26.12 -5.66 -20.66
CA VAL A 827 26.49 -4.44 -21.39
C VAL A 827 25.81 -3.26 -20.74
N GLY A 828 26.57 -2.20 -20.46
CA GLY A 828 26.06 -0.97 -19.90
C GLY A 828 26.05 0.17 -20.93
N VAL A 829 25.09 1.09 -20.82
CA VAL A 829 25.04 2.31 -21.63
C VAL A 829 24.74 3.54 -20.77
N GLU A 830 25.45 4.60 -21.07
CA GLU A 830 25.20 5.97 -20.64
C GLU A 830 24.75 6.78 -21.86
N LEU A 831 23.55 7.32 -21.83
CA LEU A 831 23.01 8.11 -22.92
C LEU A 831 23.17 9.60 -22.64
N VAL A 832 23.58 10.36 -23.64
CA VAL A 832 23.70 11.81 -23.57
C VAL A 832 22.93 12.46 -24.71
N GLY A 833 21.87 13.18 -24.39
CA GLY A 833 21.08 13.92 -25.37
C GLY A 833 21.85 15.15 -25.91
N ASN A 834 21.36 15.69 -27.02
CA ASN A 834 22.01 16.85 -27.67
C ASN A 834 21.68 18.20 -27.02
N GLY A 835 20.82 18.24 -25.98
CA GLY A 835 20.41 19.48 -25.26
C GLY A 835 19.49 20.39 -26.10
N GLN A 836 18.95 19.94 -27.23
CA GLN A 836 18.06 20.70 -28.10
C GLN A 836 16.76 19.97 -28.40
N THR A 837 16.84 18.75 -28.94
CA THR A 837 15.69 17.89 -29.24
C THR A 837 15.47 16.82 -28.18
N CYS A 838 16.47 16.56 -27.38
CA CYS A 838 16.45 15.71 -26.21
C CYS A 838 17.34 16.36 -25.12
N ASN A 839 16.88 16.42 -23.89
CA ASN A 839 17.64 16.93 -22.76
C ASN A 839 18.98 16.18 -22.60
N ARG A 840 19.98 16.83 -22.03
CA ARG A 840 21.34 16.24 -21.89
C ARG A 840 21.34 14.93 -21.07
N ASP A 841 20.49 14.82 -20.09
CA ASP A 841 20.31 13.60 -19.27
C ASP A 841 19.62 12.44 -20.05
N ALA A 842 19.19 12.70 -21.28
CA ALA A 842 18.48 11.77 -22.15
C ALA A 842 17.23 11.12 -21.51
N LEU A 843 16.60 11.80 -20.52
CA LEU A 843 15.38 11.29 -19.85
C LEU A 843 14.27 11.08 -20.84
N GLY A 844 13.56 9.94 -20.72
CA GLY A 844 12.53 9.49 -21.63
C GLY A 844 13.07 8.75 -22.86
N SER A 845 14.40 8.58 -23.01
CA SER A 845 14.96 7.77 -24.08
C SER A 845 14.70 6.29 -23.85
N LYS A 846 14.20 5.61 -24.89
CA LYS A 846 13.89 4.17 -24.86
C LYS A 846 15.02 3.38 -25.53
N VAL A 847 15.49 2.34 -24.83
CA VAL A 847 16.62 1.51 -25.22
C VAL A 847 16.18 0.06 -25.31
N VAL A 848 16.47 -0.60 -26.42
CA VAL A 848 16.04 -1.98 -26.67
C VAL A 848 17.24 -2.83 -27.03
N LEU A 849 17.52 -3.85 -26.24
CA LEU A 849 18.44 -4.92 -26.57
C LEU A 849 17.70 -5.97 -27.45
N ALA A 850 18.29 -6.34 -28.58
CA ALA A 850 17.65 -7.23 -29.50
C ALA A 850 17.39 -8.64 -28.91
N ALA A 851 16.26 -9.25 -29.25
CA ALA A 851 15.86 -10.58 -28.77
C ALA A 851 16.90 -11.68 -28.98
N GLY A 852 17.67 -11.61 -30.09
CA GLY A 852 18.75 -12.56 -30.36
C GLY A 852 19.91 -12.52 -29.39
N ASP A 853 20.13 -11.39 -28.73
CA ASP A 853 21.22 -11.11 -27.80
C ASP A 853 20.77 -11.29 -26.34
N SER A 854 19.45 -11.29 -26.07
CA SER A 854 18.86 -11.46 -24.74
C SER A 854 18.87 -12.91 -24.27
N PRO A 855 19.15 -13.19 -22.97
CA PRO A 855 19.10 -14.54 -22.42
C PRO A 855 17.69 -15.14 -22.42
N THR A 856 16.66 -14.31 -22.28
CA THR A 856 15.24 -14.72 -22.27
C THR A 856 14.72 -15.09 -23.66
N GLY A 857 15.40 -14.65 -24.73
CA GLY A 857 14.94 -14.78 -26.12
C GLY A 857 13.86 -13.77 -26.52
N ALA A 858 13.46 -12.87 -25.61
CA ALA A 858 12.64 -11.68 -25.86
C ALA A 858 13.55 -10.44 -25.92
N ALA A 859 13.14 -9.36 -26.57
CA ALA A 859 13.85 -8.10 -26.50
C ALA A 859 13.73 -7.53 -25.08
N GLN A 860 14.83 -7.00 -24.55
CA GLN A 860 14.80 -6.28 -23.27
C GLN A 860 14.54 -4.80 -23.52
N HIS A 861 13.51 -4.25 -22.90
CA HIS A 861 13.12 -2.86 -23.03
C HIS A 861 13.47 -2.08 -21.76
N ARG A 862 14.13 -0.95 -21.91
CA ARG A 862 14.48 -0.04 -20.80
C ARG A 862 14.20 1.40 -21.23
N GLU A 863 13.93 2.25 -20.25
CA GLU A 863 13.76 3.70 -20.45
C GLU A 863 14.62 4.43 -19.41
N VAL A 864 15.16 5.60 -19.77
CA VAL A 864 15.93 6.44 -18.86
C VAL A 864 14.96 7.24 -18.00
N TYR A 865 14.90 6.93 -16.71
CA TYR A 865 14.07 7.64 -15.72
C TYR A 865 14.92 8.58 -14.85
N ALA A 866 14.30 9.64 -14.33
CA ALA A 866 14.96 10.57 -13.42
C ALA A 866 15.06 9.98 -12.00
N ASN A 867 13.93 9.59 -11.40
CA ASN A 867 13.85 9.00 -10.07
C ASN A 867 13.16 7.62 -10.11
N ASN A 868 13.51 6.77 -9.17
CA ASN A 868 13.02 5.40 -9.07
C ASN A 868 12.29 5.15 -7.73
N GLY A 869 11.40 6.08 -7.32
CA GLY A 869 10.54 5.83 -6.17
C GLY A 869 10.68 6.81 -5.01
N LEU A 870 10.29 6.37 -3.80
CA LEU A 870 10.31 7.20 -2.60
C LEU A 870 11.73 7.64 -2.26
N ALA A 871 11.95 8.96 -2.27
CA ALA A 871 13.16 9.56 -1.77
C ALA A 871 14.44 8.87 -2.32
N ALA A 872 14.41 8.44 -3.58
CA ALA A 872 15.49 7.64 -4.17
C ALA A 872 15.69 7.98 -5.65
N GLN A 873 16.96 8.19 -6.01
CA GLN A 873 17.40 8.26 -7.38
C GLN A 873 18.55 7.28 -7.58
N SER A 874 18.29 6.19 -8.30
CA SER A 874 19.29 5.20 -8.69
C SER A 874 20.19 5.74 -9.80
N ASP A 875 21.27 5.03 -10.10
CA ASP A 875 22.11 5.30 -11.25
C ASP A 875 21.27 5.28 -12.55
N ARG A 876 21.39 6.28 -13.37
CA ARG A 876 20.66 6.40 -14.65
C ARG A 876 21.28 5.60 -15.79
N ARG A 877 22.50 5.12 -15.62
CA ARG A 877 23.10 4.22 -16.60
C ARG A 877 22.28 2.94 -16.68
N ILE A 878 22.02 2.50 -17.90
CA ILE A 878 21.20 1.30 -18.15
C ILE A 878 22.11 0.10 -18.25
N LEU A 879 21.83 -0.94 -17.45
CA LEU A 879 22.51 -2.22 -17.50
C LEU A 879 21.60 -3.28 -18.15
N PHE A 880 22.14 -4.06 -19.07
CA PHE A 880 21.49 -5.21 -19.67
C PHE A 880 22.25 -6.49 -19.30
N GLY A 881 21.57 -7.43 -18.63
CA GLY A 881 22.07 -8.77 -18.42
C GLY A 881 22.01 -9.61 -19.69
N LEU A 882 23.09 -10.29 -20.00
CA LEU A 882 23.24 -11.16 -21.18
C LEU A 882 23.30 -12.65 -20.80
N GLY A 883 23.31 -12.98 -19.49
CA GLY A 883 23.45 -14.34 -19.00
C GLY A 883 24.70 -15.01 -19.55
N GLY A 884 24.55 -16.21 -20.13
CA GLY A 884 25.65 -16.95 -20.77
C GLY A 884 25.99 -16.52 -22.20
N LYS A 885 25.33 -15.52 -22.80
CA LYS A 885 25.47 -15.12 -24.19
C LYS A 885 26.53 -14.05 -24.48
N GLY A 886 27.32 -13.63 -23.52
CA GLY A 886 28.21 -12.47 -23.62
C GLY A 886 29.48 -12.57 -24.46
N SER A 887 29.55 -13.34 -25.56
CA SER A 887 30.79 -13.56 -26.31
C SER A 887 30.94 -12.79 -27.62
N GLY A 888 29.94 -12.03 -28.05
CA GLY A 888 29.98 -11.27 -29.31
C GLY A 888 29.41 -9.86 -29.14
N GLU A 889 29.56 -8.99 -30.14
CA GLU A 889 28.89 -7.69 -30.15
C GLU A 889 27.38 -7.86 -30.11
N VAL A 890 26.69 -7.07 -29.26
CA VAL A 890 25.24 -7.08 -29.16
C VAL A 890 24.62 -5.90 -29.90
N SER A 891 23.37 -6.07 -30.37
CA SER A 891 22.62 -5.04 -31.06
C SER A 891 21.69 -4.29 -30.12
N LEU A 892 21.90 -3.00 -29.97
CA LEU A 892 21.12 -2.13 -29.14
C LEU A 892 20.53 -0.98 -29.96
N SER A 893 19.24 -0.72 -29.78
CA SER A 893 18.51 0.36 -30.46
C SER A 893 18.11 1.44 -29.46
N VAL A 894 18.29 2.70 -29.83
CA VAL A 894 17.96 3.88 -29.01
C VAL A 894 16.93 4.75 -29.73
N ARG A 895 15.83 5.08 -29.07
CA ARG A 895 14.87 6.11 -29.48
C ARG A 895 14.99 7.28 -28.52
N TRP A 896 15.62 8.37 -28.97
CA TRP A 896 15.97 9.51 -28.13
C TRP A 896 14.75 10.26 -27.62
N CYS A 897 14.70 10.49 -26.31
CA CYS A 897 13.57 11.12 -25.60
C CYS A 897 12.19 10.58 -26.05
N GLY A 898 12.11 9.27 -26.32
CA GLY A 898 10.89 8.59 -26.78
C GLY A 898 10.37 9.03 -28.16
N ARG A 899 11.16 9.79 -28.95
CA ARG A 899 10.73 10.43 -30.19
C ARG A 899 11.72 10.18 -31.32
N GLY A 900 11.27 10.46 -32.55
CA GLY A 900 12.11 10.38 -33.72
C GLY A 900 12.41 8.97 -34.20
N ASP A 901 13.42 8.88 -35.09
CA ASP A 901 13.88 7.61 -35.64
C ASP A 901 14.74 6.85 -34.62
N THR A 902 14.71 5.53 -34.73
CA THR A 902 15.51 4.66 -33.86
C THR A 902 16.90 4.49 -34.46
N GLU A 903 17.92 4.79 -33.65
CA GLU A 903 19.34 4.53 -34.03
C GLU A 903 19.76 3.16 -33.47
N THR A 904 20.61 2.43 -34.23
CA THR A 904 21.09 1.11 -33.81
C THR A 904 22.61 1.09 -33.70
N PHE A 905 23.09 0.53 -32.58
CA PHE A 905 24.51 0.44 -32.25
C PHE A 905 24.92 -1.01 -32.07
N LYS A 906 26.19 -1.32 -32.42
CA LYS A 906 26.85 -2.58 -32.15
C LYS A 906 27.82 -2.36 -30.99
N LEU A 907 27.59 -2.99 -29.86
CA LEU A 907 28.31 -2.76 -28.60
C LEU A 907 29.03 -4.04 -28.14
N LYS A 908 30.20 -3.85 -27.52
CA LYS A 908 30.96 -4.94 -26.91
C LYS A 908 30.45 -5.20 -25.48
N PRO A 909 30.19 -6.44 -25.10
CA PRO A 909 29.87 -6.77 -23.72
C PRO A 909 31.04 -6.51 -22.74
N GLY A 910 30.69 -6.43 -21.43
CA GLY A 910 31.65 -6.30 -20.34
C GLY A 910 32.16 -4.90 -20.09
N GLN A 911 31.48 -3.88 -20.54
CA GLN A 911 31.82 -2.46 -20.30
C GLN A 911 30.62 -1.53 -20.47
N TYR A 912 30.73 -0.33 -19.92
CA TYR A 912 29.83 0.80 -20.21
C TYR A 912 30.22 1.49 -21.54
N HIS A 913 29.21 1.88 -22.27
CA HIS A 913 29.37 2.67 -23.52
C HIS A 913 28.64 4.00 -23.37
N ARG A 914 29.38 5.09 -23.52
CA ARG A 914 28.79 6.43 -23.60
C ARG A 914 28.34 6.67 -25.05
N ILE A 915 27.04 6.91 -25.23
CA ILE A 915 26.40 7.13 -26.52
C ILE A 915 25.80 8.53 -26.54
N GLU A 916 26.27 9.36 -27.48
CA GLU A 916 25.79 10.74 -27.61
C GLU A 916 24.88 10.87 -28.84
N GLN A 917 23.75 11.57 -28.66
CA GLN A 917 22.83 11.91 -29.75
C GLN A 917 23.52 12.87 -30.70
N LYS A 918 23.48 12.54 -32.00
CA LYS A 918 24.10 13.37 -33.07
C LYS A 918 23.29 14.60 -33.41
#